data_05da811b25fdb49d96b19da0714d22e1
#
_entry.id   05da811b25fdb49d96b19da0714d22e1
#
_cell.length_a   1.000
_cell.length_b   1.000
_cell.length_c   1.000
_cell.angle_alpha   90.00
_cell.angle_beta   90.00
_cell.angle_gamma   90.00
#
_symmetry.space_group_name_H-M   'P 1'
#
loop_
_entity.id
_entity.type
_entity.pdbx_description
1 polymer ?
#
loop_
_entity_poly.entity_id
_entity_poly.type
_entity_poly.pdbx_seq_one_letter_code
_entity_poly.pdbx_strand_id
1 'polypeptide(L)'
;MKRSYLKKIKYLLMLGISLLTVVSSVQSVLLARAPTGSFTHGYSGTAAEEAVSSRAVYAVSRLTDIRGMGIPEGIEKIADIATDDDGNFYLLTSDGRLFLLDGDFKLSKEYKITSADGEPLEITGARGILPMSSDDIYIADTENERVIEINGGGRVTREITKPDSRLIPEDFKFAPVKLERDSKGTLYVLCDGAYYGALLFSPSGEFSGFYGANTVKGSALTTLSYLWDALTKNDDKRAYSVKKLPYQFFDLSIDEKDFVYTCTGQTDNASSNGQIKKLSPNGVNILYKSKPDGTKTDAGSYNFGEASTEKRNNKTVVQNFTSIQTDERGYIYALDSTYGIIYVYDSESNLITAFGGGKGMQAGVFSAPEAIAYGRDKLAVADSQNNSVTVFSLTDYGRTLMSAQSKTLSADYKGSKSEWESVIREDSSNQLAMRGLAKAYFAEGDYKTAREYAKAGYDFVTYSQALGKTGSEFINKNFVWIFLLAVAVIGAAVIFTVEASKKKIVLIRNAKVRLLFNTVTHPFDSFNSIKYKNMGSLVIAAALTVLFYITAVISEMLSDFRFTSFSPLTSSAALQLVKTAGLVILFSVANWAVCVLMEGKGRLKEVFIVTAYATVPQIIYNLVFTLLSHIITSPSSTLLSGLSTAAAMLTGIVLTVGLMVIHEFSFPKFLGSILLTAFAMLLIIFIIFMLGMLLSQLWSFLVTVFMETAYR
;
A
#
# COMPACT_ATOMS: atom_id res chain seq x y z
N MET A 1 36.54 -32.02 33.99
CA MET A 1 36.24 -31.69 32.59
C MET A 1 34.75 -31.82 32.21
N LYS A 2 34.02 -32.90 32.57
CA LYS A 2 32.58 -33.08 32.22
C LYS A 2 31.61 -31.99 32.71
N ARG A 3 31.81 -31.42 33.92
CA ARG A 3 30.91 -30.35 34.45
C ARG A 3 31.02 -29.00 33.76
N SER A 4 32.17 -28.68 33.14
CA SER A 4 32.36 -27.43 32.40
C SER A 4 31.68 -27.46 31.02
N TYR A 5 31.68 -28.63 30.38
CA TYR A 5 31.00 -28.82 29.09
C TYR A 5 29.45 -28.75 29.22
N LEU A 6 28.92 -29.35 30.27
CA LEU A 6 27.47 -29.29 30.55
C LEU A 6 26.98 -27.88 30.87
N LYS A 7 27.79 -27.05 31.55
CA LYS A 7 27.47 -25.62 31.75
C LYS A 7 27.47 -24.85 30.42
N LYS A 8 28.45 -25.07 29.55
CA LYS A 8 28.49 -24.40 28.23
C LYS A 8 27.34 -24.79 27.32
N ILE A 9 26.93 -26.05 27.31
CA ILE A 9 25.76 -26.54 26.59
C ILE A 9 24.46 -25.94 27.15
N LYS A 10 24.36 -25.79 28.48
CA LYS A 10 23.18 -25.15 29.10
C LYS A 10 23.10 -23.66 28.78
N TYR A 11 24.24 -22.93 28.68
CA TYR A 11 24.25 -21.54 28.24
C TYR A 11 23.94 -21.38 26.74
N LEU A 12 24.41 -22.26 25.89
CA LEU A 12 24.09 -22.29 24.45
C LEU A 12 22.60 -22.61 24.21
N LEU A 13 22.04 -23.56 24.98
CA LEU A 13 20.60 -23.85 24.93
C LEU A 13 19.74 -22.69 25.43
N MET A 14 20.15 -22.05 26.56
CA MET A 14 19.43 -20.85 27.04
C MET A 14 19.54 -19.67 26.06
N LEU A 15 20.68 -19.46 25.41
CA LEU A 15 20.84 -18.44 24.37
C LEU A 15 19.98 -18.75 23.15
N GLY A 16 19.92 -20.03 22.74
CA GLY A 16 19.05 -20.48 21.65
C GLY A 16 17.56 -20.32 21.95
N ILE A 17 17.15 -20.62 23.19
CA ILE A 17 15.76 -20.47 23.66
C ILE A 17 15.40 -18.98 23.76
N SER A 18 16.28 -18.12 24.31
CA SER A 18 16.03 -16.67 24.34
C SER A 18 16.00 -16.05 22.95
N LEU A 19 16.80 -16.53 22.00
CA LEU A 19 16.72 -16.09 20.59
C LEU A 19 15.40 -16.53 19.92
N LEU A 20 14.93 -17.74 20.19
CA LEU A 20 13.64 -18.24 19.68
C LEU A 20 12.43 -17.53 20.30
N THR A 21 12.49 -17.19 21.59
CA THR A 21 11.41 -16.42 22.25
C THR A 21 11.38 -14.95 21.79
N VAL A 22 12.52 -14.35 21.50
CA VAL A 22 12.59 -13.00 20.89
C VAL A 22 12.04 -13.01 19.46
N VAL A 23 12.27 -14.07 18.69
CA VAL A 23 11.73 -14.19 17.32
C VAL A 23 10.23 -14.47 17.34
N SER A 24 9.68 -15.16 18.34
CA SER A 24 8.23 -15.42 18.45
C SER A 24 7.44 -14.27 19.08
N SER A 25 8.08 -13.39 19.86
CA SER A 25 7.43 -12.23 20.49
C SER A 25 7.38 -10.98 19.59
N VAL A 26 8.09 -10.95 18.48
CA VAL A 26 8.05 -9.83 17.50
C VAL A 26 6.83 -9.91 16.57
N GLN A 27 6.06 -11.02 16.59
CA GLN A 27 4.89 -11.17 15.71
C GLN A 27 3.58 -10.61 16.27
N SER A 28 3.54 -9.93 17.40
CA SER A 28 2.28 -9.43 17.96
C SER A 28 2.41 -8.15 18.77
N VAL A 29 3.15 -7.15 18.26
CA VAL A 29 2.80 -5.77 18.57
C VAL A 29 1.91 -5.26 17.42
N LEU A 30 0.77 -5.91 17.25
CA LEU A 30 -0.40 -5.23 16.77
C LEU A 30 -0.73 -4.21 17.87
N LEU A 31 -0.47 -2.94 17.56
CA LEU A 31 -1.03 -1.83 18.30
C LEU A 31 -2.52 -2.12 18.45
N ALA A 32 -2.93 -2.55 19.65
CA ALA A 32 -4.32 -2.51 20.03
C ALA A 32 -4.71 -1.04 19.91
N ARG A 33 -5.35 -0.67 18.81
CA ARG A 33 -5.81 0.70 18.58
C ARG A 33 -6.67 1.10 19.77
N ALA A 34 -6.31 2.21 20.39
CA ALA A 34 -7.26 2.89 21.23
C ALA A 34 -8.50 3.19 20.36
N PRO A 35 -9.70 2.78 20.76
CA PRO A 35 -10.90 2.85 19.91
C PRO A 35 -11.29 4.28 19.46
N THR A 36 -10.57 5.29 19.88
CA THR A 36 -10.85 6.72 19.61
C THR A 36 -9.60 7.51 19.19
N GLY A 37 -8.51 6.84 18.79
CA GLY A 37 -7.28 7.51 18.39
C GLY A 37 -7.33 8.06 16.96
N SER A 38 -6.69 9.22 16.73
CA SER A 38 -6.40 9.70 15.37
C SER A 38 -5.09 9.13 14.86
N PHE A 39 -5.04 8.82 13.56
CA PHE A 39 -3.83 8.33 12.93
C PHE A 39 -3.72 8.83 11.48
N THR A 40 -2.53 8.74 10.92
CA THR A 40 -2.20 9.00 9.52
C THR A 40 -1.32 7.87 8.99
N HIS A 41 -0.97 7.91 7.71
CA HIS A 41 0.01 6.99 7.15
C HIS A 41 1.42 7.59 7.19
N GLY A 42 2.39 6.79 7.63
CA GLY A 42 3.80 7.02 7.52
C GLY A 42 4.47 5.95 6.68
N TYR A 43 5.69 6.24 6.19
CA TYR A 43 6.53 5.26 5.53
C TYR A 43 7.68 4.88 6.47
N SER A 44 7.92 3.59 6.60
CA SER A 44 9.12 3.04 7.22
C SER A 44 9.86 2.21 6.17
N GLY A 45 11.17 2.19 6.22
CA GLY A 45 12.17 1.53 5.36
C GLY A 45 11.76 0.62 4.19
N THR A 46 10.51 0.20 4.09
CA THR A 46 10.00 -0.67 3.02
C THR A 46 9.20 0.08 1.95
N ALA A 47 9.04 1.40 2.05
CA ALA A 47 8.07 2.19 1.30
C ALA A 47 6.61 1.67 1.42
N ALA A 48 6.35 0.80 2.40
CA ALA A 48 5.01 0.38 2.78
C ALA A 48 4.41 1.44 3.71
N GLU A 49 3.15 1.74 3.50
CA GLU A 49 2.42 2.63 4.39
C GLU A 49 2.06 1.89 5.66
N GLU A 50 2.31 2.54 6.78
CA GLU A 50 1.98 2.06 8.11
C GLU A 50 1.14 3.12 8.84
N ALA A 51 0.17 2.68 9.64
CA ALA A 51 -0.58 3.59 10.49
C ALA A 51 0.32 4.17 11.58
N VAL A 52 0.35 5.49 11.65
CA VAL A 52 1.10 6.24 12.65
C VAL A 52 0.12 7.08 13.46
N SER A 53 0.16 6.93 14.79
CA SER A 53 -0.60 7.79 15.70
C SER A 53 -0.33 9.25 15.39
N SER A 54 -1.37 10.06 15.28
CA SER A 54 -1.26 11.49 15.01
C SER A 54 -2.08 12.30 16.01
N ARG A 55 -1.77 13.59 16.09
CA ARG A 55 -2.61 14.53 16.81
C ARG A 55 -4.00 14.62 16.15
N ALA A 56 -5.04 14.85 16.96
CA ALA A 56 -6.41 14.91 16.46
C ALA A 56 -6.61 16.10 15.51
N VAL A 57 -6.94 15.82 14.27
CA VAL A 57 -7.34 16.80 13.25
C VAL A 57 -8.79 17.20 13.46
N TYR A 58 -9.65 16.23 13.78
CA TYR A 58 -11.05 16.42 14.12
C TYR A 58 -11.28 16.02 15.58
N ALA A 59 -12.14 16.77 16.26
CA ALA A 59 -12.61 16.45 17.61
C ALA A 59 -14.14 16.44 17.63
N VAL A 60 -14.72 15.59 18.48
CA VAL A 60 -16.18 15.60 18.68
C VAL A 60 -16.57 16.92 19.32
N SER A 61 -17.36 17.69 18.62
CA SER A 61 -17.94 18.93 19.13
C SER A 61 -19.31 18.71 19.77
N ARG A 62 -20.05 17.69 19.27
CA ARG A 62 -21.36 17.35 19.79
C ARG A 62 -21.70 15.87 19.53
N LEU A 63 -22.40 15.26 20.46
CA LEU A 63 -23.14 14.02 20.30
C LEU A 63 -24.58 14.31 20.75
N THR A 64 -25.54 14.03 19.89
CA THR A 64 -26.95 14.26 20.19
C THR A 64 -27.81 13.13 19.65
N ASP A 65 -28.76 12.70 20.42
CA ASP A 65 -29.81 11.76 20.02
C ASP A 65 -31.09 12.53 19.57
N ILE A 66 -32.10 11.80 19.14
CA ILE A 66 -33.36 12.38 18.68
C ILE A 66 -34.00 13.30 19.73
N ARG A 67 -33.91 12.96 21.04
CA ARG A 67 -34.45 13.80 22.13
C ARG A 67 -33.63 15.06 22.28
N GLY A 68 -32.31 14.94 22.25
CA GLY A 68 -31.39 16.08 22.31
C GLY A 68 -31.53 17.02 21.13
N MET A 69 -31.93 16.52 19.97
CA MET A 69 -32.27 17.32 18.79
C MET A 69 -33.66 17.95 18.89
N GLY A 70 -34.52 17.51 19.77
CA GLY A 70 -35.90 17.95 19.86
C GLY A 70 -36.82 17.32 18.80
N ILE A 71 -36.41 16.24 18.20
CA ILE A 71 -37.20 15.48 17.23
C ILE A 71 -38.25 14.66 17.99
N PRO A 72 -39.54 14.64 17.54
CA PRO A 72 -40.58 13.86 18.19
C PRO A 72 -40.23 12.36 18.28
N GLU A 73 -40.65 11.72 19.37
CA GLU A 73 -40.52 10.27 19.55
C GLU A 73 -41.36 9.54 18.50
N GLY A 74 -41.00 8.27 18.23
CA GLY A 74 -41.73 7.39 17.30
C GLY A 74 -41.20 7.45 15.88
N ILE A 75 -40.02 8.00 15.64
CA ILE A 75 -39.33 7.80 14.37
C ILE A 75 -38.76 6.38 14.30
N GLU A 76 -38.65 5.86 13.10
CA GLU A 76 -37.94 4.58 12.87
C GLU A 76 -36.43 4.77 12.99
N LYS A 77 -35.66 4.48 11.98
CA LYS A 77 -34.20 4.65 11.95
C LYS A 77 -33.84 5.91 11.19
N ILE A 78 -32.77 6.58 11.63
CA ILE A 78 -32.10 7.56 10.77
C ILE A 78 -31.54 6.81 9.56
N ALA A 79 -31.97 7.26 8.37
CA ALA A 79 -31.59 6.64 7.10
C ALA A 79 -30.47 7.43 6.41
N ASP A 80 -30.50 8.76 6.46
CA ASP A 80 -29.51 9.60 5.80
C ASP A 80 -29.36 10.94 6.50
N ILE A 81 -28.22 11.57 6.28
CA ILE A 81 -27.93 12.96 6.65
C ILE A 81 -27.24 13.63 5.47
N ALA A 82 -27.68 14.83 5.10
CA ALA A 82 -27.10 15.59 3.99
C ALA A 82 -27.07 17.09 4.30
N THR A 83 -26.36 17.86 3.50
CA THR A 83 -26.31 19.32 3.58
C THR A 83 -26.78 19.94 2.28
N ASP A 84 -27.44 21.09 2.37
CA ASP A 84 -27.70 21.94 1.21
C ASP A 84 -26.49 22.81 0.84
N ASP A 85 -26.60 23.57 -0.25
CA ASP A 85 -25.55 24.46 -0.74
C ASP A 85 -25.15 25.55 0.28
N ASP A 86 -26.04 25.89 1.22
CA ASP A 86 -25.78 26.82 2.32
C ASP A 86 -25.11 26.12 3.53
N GLY A 87 -24.94 24.80 3.48
CA GLY A 87 -24.38 23.97 4.54
C GLY A 87 -25.33 23.75 5.73
N ASN A 88 -26.66 23.84 5.54
CA ASN A 88 -27.64 23.44 6.54
C ASN A 88 -27.79 21.91 6.53
N PHE A 89 -27.96 21.31 7.70
CA PHE A 89 -28.07 19.85 7.84
C PHE A 89 -29.53 19.40 7.81
N TYR A 90 -29.76 18.35 7.01
CA TYR A 90 -31.06 17.69 6.89
C TYR A 90 -30.92 16.25 7.36
N LEU A 91 -31.93 15.76 8.07
CA LEU A 91 -31.99 14.40 8.59
C LEU A 91 -33.21 13.69 8.00
N LEU A 92 -33.00 12.56 7.37
CA LEU A 92 -34.05 11.70 6.81
C LEU A 92 -34.16 10.43 7.66
N THR A 93 -35.39 10.00 7.94
CA THR A 93 -35.67 8.71 8.57
C THR A 93 -36.21 7.70 7.58
N SER A 94 -36.13 6.42 7.89
CA SER A 94 -36.58 5.34 6.99
C SER A 94 -38.09 5.32 6.74
N ASP A 95 -38.86 5.89 7.67
CA ASP A 95 -40.31 6.15 7.54
C ASP A 95 -40.62 7.47 6.77
N GLY A 96 -39.60 8.08 6.16
CA GLY A 96 -39.75 9.23 5.27
C GLY A 96 -39.96 10.58 5.95
N ARG A 97 -39.77 10.69 7.27
CA ARG A 97 -39.81 11.99 7.96
C ARG A 97 -38.53 12.75 7.68
N LEU A 98 -38.68 14.01 7.37
CA LEU A 98 -37.59 14.91 6.99
C LEU A 98 -37.51 16.11 7.96
N PHE A 99 -36.31 16.33 8.49
CA PHE A 99 -36.02 17.35 9.48
C PHE A 99 -34.88 18.26 9.00
N LEU A 100 -35.08 19.55 9.10
CA LEU A 100 -34.02 20.57 9.00
C LEU A 100 -33.49 20.86 10.40
N LEU A 101 -32.19 20.80 10.56
CA LEU A 101 -31.50 21.08 11.82
C LEU A 101 -30.84 22.47 11.79
N ASP A 102 -30.82 23.16 12.90
CA ASP A 102 -30.11 24.42 13.05
C ASP A 102 -28.60 24.23 13.25
N GLY A 103 -27.83 25.32 13.40
CA GLY A 103 -26.38 25.28 13.61
C GLY A 103 -25.95 24.56 14.90
N ASP A 104 -26.88 24.35 15.82
CA ASP A 104 -26.72 23.60 17.07
C ASP A 104 -27.31 22.18 17.00
N PHE A 105 -27.59 21.69 15.81
CA PHE A 105 -28.19 20.38 15.58
C PHE A 105 -29.47 20.15 16.37
N LYS A 106 -30.29 21.17 16.48
CA LYS A 106 -31.66 21.11 17.00
C LYS A 106 -32.64 21.23 15.86
N LEU A 107 -33.82 20.65 16.06
CA LEU A 107 -34.92 20.73 15.12
C LEU A 107 -35.30 22.19 14.86
N SER A 108 -35.13 22.62 13.60
CA SER A 108 -35.58 23.93 13.10
C SER A 108 -36.91 23.79 12.41
N LYS A 109 -37.07 22.73 11.58
CA LYS A 109 -38.31 22.51 10.81
C LYS A 109 -38.50 21.02 10.55
N GLU A 110 -39.76 20.56 10.61
CA GLU A 110 -40.18 19.26 10.07
C GLU A 110 -41.00 19.51 8.80
N TYR A 111 -40.63 18.81 7.74
CA TYR A 111 -41.34 18.87 6.46
C TYR A 111 -42.49 17.85 6.48
N LYS A 112 -43.72 18.34 6.30
CA LYS A 112 -44.90 17.51 6.10
C LYS A 112 -45.05 17.22 4.61
N ILE A 113 -44.70 16.00 4.20
CA ILE A 113 -44.66 15.64 2.78
C ILE A 113 -46.07 15.34 2.30
N THR A 114 -46.48 16.03 1.24
CA THR A 114 -47.80 15.89 0.61
C THR A 114 -47.66 15.69 -0.90
N SER A 115 -48.64 15.00 -1.49
CA SER A 115 -48.73 14.82 -2.94
C SER A 115 -48.90 16.18 -3.66
N ALA A 116 -48.84 16.14 -4.98
CA ALA A 116 -49.12 17.32 -5.80
C ALA A 116 -50.54 17.88 -5.58
N ASP A 117 -51.47 17.08 -5.14
CA ASP A 117 -52.84 17.46 -4.83
C ASP A 117 -53.03 17.94 -3.38
N GLY A 118 -51.98 17.82 -2.54
CA GLY A 118 -51.99 18.29 -1.14
C GLY A 118 -52.42 17.22 -0.13
N GLU A 119 -52.63 16.00 -0.54
CA GLU A 119 -52.93 14.87 0.34
C GLU A 119 -51.63 14.32 0.98
N PRO A 120 -51.66 13.84 2.23
CA PRO A 120 -50.50 13.23 2.86
C PRO A 120 -49.94 12.12 1.99
N LEU A 121 -48.61 12.16 1.77
CA LEU A 121 -47.91 11.15 0.97
C LEU A 121 -47.16 10.19 1.89
N GLU A 122 -47.38 8.90 1.72
CA GLU A 122 -46.69 7.86 2.43
C GLU A 122 -45.34 7.57 1.71
N ILE A 123 -44.26 7.65 2.47
CA ILE A 123 -42.89 7.33 2.05
C ILE A 123 -42.47 6.09 2.84
N THR A 124 -41.91 5.10 2.15
CA THR A 124 -41.58 3.81 2.76
C THR A 124 -40.14 3.41 2.43
N GLY A 125 -39.36 3.09 3.45
CA GLY A 125 -38.00 2.61 3.27
C GLY A 125 -37.09 3.66 2.60
N ALA A 126 -37.29 4.94 2.89
CA ALA A 126 -36.44 6.02 2.36
C ALA A 126 -34.97 5.81 2.75
N ARG A 127 -34.04 6.00 1.80
CA ARG A 127 -32.60 5.72 2.02
C ARG A 127 -31.66 6.85 1.60
N GLY A 128 -32.14 7.85 0.89
CA GLY A 128 -31.29 8.93 0.41
C GLY A 128 -32.02 10.26 0.32
N ILE A 129 -31.30 11.33 0.62
CA ILE A 129 -31.78 12.70 0.51
C ILE A 129 -30.73 13.55 -0.17
N LEU A 130 -31.18 14.47 -1.03
CA LEU A 130 -30.38 15.51 -1.65
C LEU A 130 -31.09 16.86 -1.50
N PRO A 131 -30.75 17.65 -0.50
CA PRO A 131 -31.25 19.02 -0.39
C PRO A 131 -30.32 19.94 -1.20
N MET A 132 -30.86 20.60 -2.22
CA MET A 132 -30.15 21.68 -2.93
C MET A 132 -30.35 23.02 -2.22
N SER A 133 -31.55 23.20 -1.68
CA SER A 133 -31.92 24.32 -0.86
C SER A 133 -33.12 23.96 0.02
N SER A 134 -33.60 24.87 0.86
CA SER A 134 -34.82 24.65 1.64
C SER A 134 -36.10 24.51 0.80
N ASP A 135 -36.04 24.85 -0.48
CA ASP A 135 -37.16 24.83 -1.43
C ASP A 135 -37.01 23.85 -2.59
N ASP A 136 -35.90 23.10 -2.62
CA ASP A 136 -35.58 22.11 -3.67
C ASP A 136 -34.86 20.91 -3.02
N ILE A 137 -35.63 19.86 -2.71
CA ILE A 137 -35.16 18.69 -1.97
C ILE A 137 -35.61 17.43 -2.70
N TYR A 138 -34.65 16.53 -2.98
CA TYR A 138 -34.94 15.22 -3.57
C TYR A 138 -34.89 14.13 -2.48
N ILE A 139 -35.81 13.17 -2.55
CA ILE A 139 -35.87 12.03 -1.62
C ILE A 139 -35.94 10.73 -2.45
N ALA A 140 -35.06 9.79 -2.12
CA ALA A 140 -35.09 8.43 -2.64
C ALA A 140 -36.07 7.58 -1.81
N ASP A 141 -37.30 7.46 -2.31
CA ASP A 141 -38.38 6.65 -1.74
C ASP A 141 -38.25 5.21 -2.28
N THR A 142 -37.33 4.48 -1.64
CA THR A 142 -36.71 3.25 -2.16
C THR A 142 -37.71 2.12 -2.35
N GLU A 143 -38.58 1.87 -1.37
CA GLU A 143 -39.54 0.76 -1.44
C GLU A 143 -40.73 1.09 -2.36
N ASN A 144 -41.06 2.37 -2.52
CA ASN A 144 -42.05 2.82 -3.50
C ASN A 144 -41.50 3.00 -4.93
N GLU A 145 -40.20 2.62 -5.14
CA GLU A 145 -39.55 2.61 -6.44
C GLU A 145 -39.57 3.96 -7.18
N ARG A 146 -39.37 5.06 -6.46
CA ARG A 146 -39.42 6.43 -7.01
C ARG A 146 -38.43 7.37 -6.35
N VAL A 147 -38.11 8.45 -7.06
CA VAL A 147 -37.50 9.65 -6.50
C VAL A 147 -38.55 10.78 -6.55
N ILE A 148 -38.74 11.47 -5.44
CA ILE A 148 -39.63 12.62 -5.35
C ILE A 148 -38.81 13.89 -5.14
N GLU A 149 -39.25 14.97 -5.77
CA GLU A 149 -38.78 16.35 -5.54
C GLU A 149 -39.86 17.13 -4.80
N ILE A 150 -39.47 17.78 -3.70
CA ILE A 150 -40.40 18.54 -2.88
C ILE A 150 -39.95 20.01 -2.77
N ASN A 151 -40.93 20.91 -2.66
CA ASN A 151 -40.66 22.32 -2.36
C ASN A 151 -40.52 22.56 -0.85
N GLY A 152 -40.20 23.80 -0.47
CA GLY A 152 -40.06 24.21 0.93
C GLY A 152 -41.31 24.02 1.79
N GLY A 153 -42.48 23.86 1.22
CA GLY A 153 -43.72 23.50 1.93
C GLY A 153 -43.87 22.00 2.17
N GLY A 154 -43.00 21.16 1.62
CA GLY A 154 -43.11 19.69 1.64
C GLY A 154 -44.01 19.11 0.55
N ARG A 155 -44.49 19.95 -0.40
CA ARG A 155 -45.35 19.48 -1.49
C ARG A 155 -44.49 18.90 -2.63
N VAL A 156 -44.87 17.74 -3.13
CA VAL A 156 -44.23 17.09 -4.30
C VAL A 156 -44.43 17.96 -5.54
N THR A 157 -43.34 18.31 -6.17
CA THR A 157 -43.29 19.07 -7.44
C THR A 157 -43.04 18.16 -8.62
N ARG A 158 -42.32 17.05 -8.40
CA ARG A 158 -41.99 16.06 -9.44
C ARG A 158 -41.78 14.67 -8.84
N GLU A 159 -42.14 13.67 -9.64
CA GLU A 159 -41.87 12.26 -9.34
C GLU A 159 -41.10 11.62 -10.51
N ILE A 160 -40.06 10.87 -10.20
CA ILE A 160 -39.25 10.12 -11.16
C ILE A 160 -39.39 8.64 -10.79
N THR A 161 -39.87 7.84 -11.74
CA THR A 161 -40.06 6.39 -11.59
C THR A 161 -39.16 5.64 -12.58
N LYS A 162 -39.27 4.31 -12.62
CA LYS A 162 -38.52 3.46 -13.55
C LYS A 162 -38.62 4.00 -14.98
N PRO A 163 -37.51 4.35 -15.63
CA PRO A 163 -37.53 4.85 -17.00
C PRO A 163 -37.93 3.77 -18.00
N ASP A 164 -38.79 4.12 -18.97
CA ASP A 164 -39.06 3.31 -20.14
C ASP A 164 -37.97 3.50 -21.18
N SER A 165 -36.95 2.62 -21.15
CA SER A 165 -35.81 2.69 -22.05
C SER A 165 -35.27 1.29 -22.36
N ARG A 166 -34.90 1.08 -23.63
CA ARG A 166 -34.23 -0.16 -24.07
C ARG A 166 -32.88 -0.42 -23.41
N LEU A 167 -32.27 0.59 -22.77
CA LEU A 167 -31.02 0.46 -22.03
C LEU A 167 -31.23 -0.15 -20.65
N ILE A 168 -32.47 -0.20 -20.15
CA ILE A 168 -32.81 -0.71 -18.82
C ILE A 168 -33.35 -2.14 -18.98
N PRO A 169 -32.75 -3.15 -18.30
CA PRO A 169 -33.27 -4.52 -18.31
C PRO A 169 -34.72 -4.58 -17.82
N GLU A 170 -35.53 -5.50 -18.37
CA GLU A 170 -36.93 -5.67 -17.99
C GLU A 170 -37.09 -6.03 -16.51
N ASP A 171 -36.13 -6.84 -15.98
CA ASP A 171 -36.07 -7.30 -14.59
C ASP A 171 -35.42 -6.27 -13.64
N PHE A 172 -35.03 -5.10 -14.15
CA PHE A 172 -34.41 -4.06 -13.32
C PHE A 172 -35.43 -3.47 -12.34
N LYS A 173 -35.09 -3.52 -11.04
CA LYS A 173 -35.87 -2.89 -9.98
C LYS A 173 -35.35 -1.46 -9.76
N PHE A 174 -36.21 -0.45 -9.90
CA PHE A 174 -35.88 0.94 -9.63
C PHE A 174 -35.96 1.22 -8.13
N ALA A 175 -34.90 0.86 -7.39
CA ALA A 175 -34.84 1.06 -5.94
C ALA A 175 -33.77 2.12 -5.62
N PRO A 176 -34.11 3.43 -5.74
CA PRO A 176 -33.14 4.52 -5.52
C PRO A 176 -32.68 4.55 -4.08
N VAL A 177 -31.34 4.76 -3.87
CA VAL A 177 -30.75 4.75 -2.54
C VAL A 177 -29.90 6.00 -2.24
N LYS A 178 -29.28 6.60 -3.25
CA LYS A 178 -28.50 7.84 -3.11
C LYS A 178 -28.69 8.71 -4.34
N LEU A 179 -28.58 10.00 -4.13
CA LEU A 179 -28.88 11.04 -5.11
C LEU A 179 -27.79 12.11 -5.05
N GLU A 180 -27.40 12.61 -6.24
CA GLU A 180 -26.54 13.80 -6.38
C GLU A 180 -26.90 14.55 -7.66
N ARG A 181 -26.52 15.85 -7.71
CA ARG A 181 -26.80 16.69 -8.88
C ARG A 181 -25.57 17.50 -9.28
N ASP A 182 -25.23 17.47 -10.57
CA ASP A 182 -24.13 18.27 -11.10
C ASP A 182 -24.53 19.75 -11.33
N SER A 183 -23.53 20.57 -11.66
CA SER A 183 -23.73 22.03 -11.92
C SER A 183 -24.68 22.33 -13.11
N LYS A 184 -24.92 21.35 -13.98
CA LYS A 184 -25.83 21.45 -15.14
C LYS A 184 -27.24 21.01 -14.81
N GLY A 185 -27.48 20.56 -13.58
CA GLY A 185 -28.75 20.07 -13.13
C GLY A 185 -29.04 18.61 -13.49
N THR A 186 -28.04 17.85 -13.95
CA THR A 186 -28.19 16.40 -14.20
C THR A 186 -28.28 15.69 -12.85
N LEU A 187 -29.34 14.92 -12.62
CA LEU A 187 -29.53 14.13 -11.42
C LEU A 187 -28.91 12.74 -11.60
N TYR A 188 -28.04 12.37 -10.68
CA TYR A 188 -27.41 11.06 -10.58
C TYR A 188 -28.16 10.25 -9.53
N VAL A 189 -28.70 9.10 -9.92
CA VAL A 189 -29.50 8.21 -9.04
C VAL A 189 -28.80 6.88 -8.90
N LEU A 190 -28.35 6.56 -7.70
CA LEU A 190 -27.90 5.20 -7.38
C LEU A 190 -29.09 4.33 -6.99
N CYS A 191 -29.22 3.16 -7.61
CA CYS A 191 -30.23 2.19 -7.26
C CYS A 191 -29.60 0.92 -6.67
N ASP A 192 -30.26 0.35 -5.68
CA ASP A 192 -29.85 -0.93 -5.10
C ASP A 192 -29.90 -2.04 -6.17
N GLY A 193 -28.84 -2.85 -6.26
CA GLY A 193 -28.69 -3.86 -7.31
C GLY A 193 -28.31 -3.32 -8.69
N ALA A 194 -28.07 -2.01 -8.87
CA ALA A 194 -27.66 -1.43 -10.15
C ALA A 194 -26.14 -1.56 -10.37
N TYR A 195 -25.73 -2.54 -11.16
CA TYR A 195 -24.32 -2.80 -11.49
C TYR A 195 -23.80 -1.95 -12.66
N TYR A 196 -24.65 -1.19 -13.30
CA TYR A 196 -24.33 -0.35 -14.46
C TYR A 196 -23.85 1.06 -14.09
N GLY A 197 -23.73 1.34 -12.78
CA GLY A 197 -23.40 2.67 -12.26
C GLY A 197 -24.64 3.50 -11.92
N ALA A 198 -24.48 4.83 -11.82
CA ALA A 198 -25.58 5.74 -11.55
C ALA A 198 -26.48 5.91 -12.78
N LEU A 199 -27.80 6.01 -12.57
CA LEU A 199 -28.73 6.42 -13.61
C LEU A 199 -28.69 7.97 -13.71
N LEU A 200 -28.62 8.47 -14.93
CA LEU A 200 -28.61 9.91 -15.21
C LEU A 200 -29.97 10.38 -15.68
N PHE A 201 -30.47 11.43 -15.04
CA PHE A 201 -31.70 12.13 -15.46
C PHE A 201 -31.37 13.58 -15.81
N SER A 202 -31.90 14.05 -16.92
CA SER A 202 -31.81 15.46 -17.32
C SER A 202 -32.52 16.37 -16.32
N PRO A 203 -32.32 17.70 -16.36
CA PRO A 203 -33.10 18.65 -15.57
C PRO A 203 -34.61 18.54 -15.78
N SER A 204 -35.07 18.03 -16.94
CA SER A 204 -36.48 17.74 -17.19
C SER A 204 -37.00 16.43 -16.58
N GLY A 205 -36.12 15.59 -16.00
CA GLY A 205 -36.45 14.28 -15.44
C GLY A 205 -36.41 13.13 -16.46
N GLU A 206 -35.88 13.37 -17.68
CA GLU A 206 -35.75 12.34 -18.70
C GLU A 206 -34.46 11.52 -18.51
N PHE A 207 -34.57 10.20 -18.62
CA PHE A 207 -33.42 9.31 -18.51
C PHE A 207 -32.44 9.50 -19.68
N SER A 208 -31.17 9.74 -19.35
CA SER A 208 -30.11 10.01 -20.32
C SER A 208 -29.12 8.85 -20.49
N GLY A 209 -29.03 7.91 -19.54
CA GLY A 209 -28.11 6.80 -19.60
C GLY A 209 -27.55 6.39 -18.25
N PHE A 210 -26.45 5.61 -18.28
CA PHE A 210 -25.73 5.19 -17.08
C PHE A 210 -24.35 5.83 -17.01
N TYR A 211 -23.84 6.03 -15.79
CA TYR A 211 -22.56 6.66 -15.55
C TYR A 211 -21.69 5.85 -14.58
N GLY A 212 -20.44 5.65 -14.97
CA GLY A 212 -19.36 5.26 -14.04
C GLY A 212 -19.36 3.80 -13.59
N ALA A 213 -19.93 2.87 -14.38
CA ALA A 213 -19.97 1.44 -14.02
C ALA A 213 -18.57 0.90 -13.62
N ASN A 214 -18.55 0.09 -12.58
CA ASN A 214 -17.35 -0.61 -12.16
C ASN A 214 -16.91 -1.63 -13.21
N THR A 215 -15.63 -1.64 -13.59
CA THR A 215 -15.09 -2.64 -14.53
C THR A 215 -14.56 -3.85 -13.76
N VAL A 216 -14.92 -5.06 -14.20
CA VAL A 216 -14.30 -6.29 -13.68
C VAL A 216 -12.96 -6.49 -14.39
N LYS A 217 -11.85 -6.34 -13.68
CA LYS A 217 -10.53 -6.70 -14.22
C LYS A 217 -10.47 -8.24 -14.32
N GLY A 218 -10.60 -8.76 -15.55
CA GLY A 218 -10.31 -10.17 -15.84
C GLY A 218 -8.80 -10.42 -15.72
N SER A 219 -8.38 -11.35 -14.87
CA SER A 219 -6.99 -11.83 -14.91
C SER A 219 -6.79 -12.70 -16.16
N ALA A 220 -5.54 -12.83 -16.65
CA ALA A 220 -5.22 -13.74 -17.76
C ALA A 220 -5.68 -15.19 -17.49
N LEU A 221 -5.68 -15.61 -16.22
CA LEU A 221 -6.19 -16.90 -15.77
C LEU A 221 -7.73 -17.00 -15.88
N THR A 222 -8.46 -15.92 -15.60
CA THR A 222 -9.92 -15.88 -15.80
C THR A 222 -10.28 -15.92 -17.28
N THR A 223 -9.52 -15.23 -18.13
CA THR A 223 -9.68 -15.29 -19.60
C THR A 223 -9.41 -16.70 -20.12
N LEU A 224 -8.36 -17.37 -19.64
CA LEU A 224 -8.07 -18.77 -19.98
C LEU A 224 -9.15 -19.74 -19.46
N SER A 225 -9.68 -19.52 -18.26
CA SER A 225 -10.79 -20.34 -17.74
C SER A 225 -12.08 -20.16 -18.56
N TYR A 226 -12.37 -18.93 -19.00
CA TYR A 226 -13.49 -18.68 -19.92
C TYR A 226 -13.32 -19.35 -21.27
N LEU A 227 -12.09 -19.32 -21.86
CA LEU A 227 -11.77 -20.03 -23.10
C LEU A 227 -11.88 -21.56 -22.92
N TRP A 228 -11.41 -22.07 -21.80
CA TRP A 228 -11.50 -23.49 -21.46
C TRP A 228 -12.95 -23.92 -21.24
N ASP A 229 -13.72 -23.13 -20.52
CA ASP A 229 -15.16 -23.35 -20.29
C ASP A 229 -15.97 -23.23 -21.59
N ALA A 230 -15.59 -22.34 -22.50
CA ALA A 230 -16.22 -22.21 -23.82
C ALA A 230 -15.95 -23.41 -24.72
N LEU A 231 -14.79 -24.07 -24.56
CA LEU A 231 -14.40 -25.25 -25.36
C LEU A 231 -14.91 -26.57 -24.77
N THR A 232 -15.17 -26.63 -23.46
CA THR A 232 -15.42 -27.91 -22.76
C THR A 232 -16.82 -28.08 -22.21
N LYS A 233 -17.64 -27.01 -22.09
CA LYS A 233 -18.97 -27.06 -21.50
C LYS A 233 -20.08 -27.05 -22.55
N ASN A 234 -21.04 -27.96 -22.38
CA ASN A 234 -22.29 -27.99 -23.15
C ASN A 234 -23.20 -26.81 -22.75
N ASP A 235 -24.15 -26.44 -23.64
CA ASP A 235 -25.00 -25.25 -23.48
C ASP A 235 -25.81 -25.21 -22.16
N ASP A 236 -26.19 -26.36 -21.61
CA ASP A 236 -26.90 -26.45 -20.31
C ASP A 236 -25.99 -26.03 -19.11
N LYS A 237 -24.67 -26.15 -19.22
CA LYS A 237 -23.73 -25.72 -18.19
C LYS A 237 -23.31 -24.26 -18.34
N ARG A 238 -23.50 -23.65 -19.52
CA ARG A 238 -23.26 -22.22 -19.74
C ARG A 238 -24.23 -21.34 -18.97
N ALA A 239 -25.46 -21.80 -18.76
CA ALA A 239 -26.48 -21.09 -17.98
C ALA A 239 -26.14 -20.95 -16.50
N TYR A 240 -25.28 -21.83 -15.97
CA TYR A 240 -24.82 -21.82 -14.56
C TYR A 240 -23.44 -21.18 -14.34
N SER A 241 -22.79 -20.66 -15.38
CA SER A 241 -21.58 -19.90 -15.18
C SER A 241 -21.94 -18.56 -14.54
N VAL A 242 -21.62 -18.40 -13.25
CA VAL A 242 -21.82 -17.16 -12.50
C VAL A 242 -21.09 -16.03 -13.24
N LYS A 243 -21.83 -15.18 -13.95
CA LYS A 243 -21.31 -13.92 -14.46
C LYS A 243 -20.85 -13.13 -13.22
N LYS A 244 -19.56 -12.83 -13.11
CA LYS A 244 -19.09 -11.89 -12.11
C LYS A 244 -19.66 -10.52 -12.49
N LEU A 245 -20.71 -10.12 -11.79
CA LEU A 245 -21.26 -8.78 -11.93
C LEU A 245 -20.28 -7.76 -11.34
N PRO A 246 -20.19 -6.56 -11.92
CA PRO A 246 -19.46 -5.47 -11.29
C PRO A 246 -20.02 -5.13 -9.91
N TYR A 247 -19.20 -4.56 -9.03
CA TYR A 247 -19.67 -4.07 -7.73
C TYR A 247 -20.48 -2.79 -7.94
N GLN A 248 -21.59 -2.67 -7.21
CA GLN A 248 -22.37 -1.42 -7.19
C GLN A 248 -21.67 -0.35 -6.36
N PHE A 249 -21.93 0.91 -6.67
CA PHE A 249 -21.61 2.02 -5.80
C PHE A 249 -22.56 2.05 -4.61
N PHE A 250 -22.03 2.41 -3.44
CA PHE A 250 -22.86 2.57 -2.24
C PHE A 250 -23.27 4.03 -2.03
N ASP A 251 -22.38 4.94 -2.37
CA ASP A 251 -22.62 6.36 -2.25
C ASP A 251 -21.82 7.13 -3.30
N LEU A 252 -22.20 8.35 -3.58
CA LEU A 252 -21.53 9.27 -4.48
C LEU A 252 -21.62 10.71 -3.94
N SER A 253 -20.64 11.53 -4.32
CA SER A 253 -20.58 12.95 -4.04
C SER A 253 -19.98 13.67 -5.26
N ILE A 254 -20.43 14.85 -5.58
CA ILE A 254 -19.98 15.65 -6.73
C ILE A 254 -19.31 16.93 -6.22
N ASP A 255 -18.11 17.24 -6.74
CA ASP A 255 -17.42 18.48 -6.41
C ASP A 255 -17.84 19.64 -7.32
N GLU A 256 -17.48 20.87 -6.97
CA GLU A 256 -17.76 22.10 -7.74
C GLU A 256 -17.26 22.08 -9.19
N LYS A 257 -16.42 21.11 -9.56
CA LYS A 257 -15.86 20.93 -10.91
C LYS A 257 -16.52 19.78 -11.67
N ASP A 258 -17.65 19.29 -11.17
CA ASP A 258 -18.39 18.15 -11.70
C ASP A 258 -17.60 16.82 -11.74
N PHE A 259 -16.58 16.64 -10.90
CA PHE A 259 -16.01 15.33 -10.68
C PHE A 259 -16.86 14.54 -9.70
N VAL A 260 -17.15 13.32 -10.05
CA VAL A 260 -17.95 12.41 -9.24
C VAL A 260 -17.05 11.50 -8.40
N TYR A 261 -17.23 11.55 -7.10
CA TYR A 261 -16.54 10.64 -6.18
C TYR A 261 -17.49 9.53 -5.79
N THR A 262 -17.00 8.30 -5.77
CA THR A 262 -17.83 7.14 -5.44
C THR A 262 -17.13 6.24 -4.44
N CYS A 263 -17.89 5.61 -3.57
CA CYS A 263 -17.42 4.52 -2.74
C CYS A 263 -18.09 3.20 -3.12
N THR A 264 -17.36 2.11 -2.90
CA THR A 264 -17.79 0.75 -3.17
C THR A 264 -17.50 -0.10 -1.94
N GLY A 265 -18.42 -0.97 -1.57
CA GLY A 265 -18.23 -1.87 -0.44
C GLY A 265 -17.17 -2.96 -0.69
N GLN A 266 -17.22 -4.00 0.12
CA GLN A 266 -16.30 -5.14 0.03
C GLN A 266 -16.24 -5.74 -1.37
N THR A 267 -15.01 -6.00 -1.84
CA THR A 267 -14.77 -6.75 -3.07
C THR A 267 -14.47 -8.22 -2.78
N ASP A 268 -14.67 -9.13 -3.75
CA ASP A 268 -14.52 -10.59 -3.57
C ASP A 268 -13.16 -11.05 -3.02
N ASN A 269 -12.11 -10.25 -3.23
CA ASN A 269 -10.74 -10.62 -2.87
C ASN A 269 -10.31 -10.12 -1.49
N ALA A 270 -11.24 -9.70 -0.64
CA ALA A 270 -10.91 -9.09 0.65
C ALA A 270 -9.87 -7.96 0.49
N SER A 271 -10.01 -7.15 -0.54
CA SER A 271 -9.12 -6.04 -0.89
C SER A 271 -9.90 -4.74 -0.83
N SER A 272 -9.30 -3.72 -0.23
CA SER A 272 -9.78 -2.34 -0.30
C SER A 272 -9.36 -1.62 -1.58
N ASN A 273 -8.77 -2.35 -2.53
CA ASN A 273 -8.24 -1.79 -3.75
C ASN A 273 -9.35 -1.22 -4.65
N GLY A 274 -9.25 0.05 -4.98
CA GLY A 274 -10.19 0.73 -5.86
C GLY A 274 -11.58 0.96 -5.28
N GLN A 275 -11.77 0.84 -3.96
CA GLN A 275 -13.06 1.09 -3.32
C GLN A 275 -13.51 2.55 -3.40
N ILE A 276 -12.57 3.50 -3.39
CA ILE A 276 -12.85 4.92 -3.61
C ILE A 276 -12.38 5.30 -5.01
N LYS A 277 -13.18 6.07 -5.72
CA LYS A 277 -12.87 6.56 -7.07
C LYS A 277 -13.19 8.03 -7.21
N LYS A 278 -12.43 8.71 -8.05
CA LYS A 278 -12.74 10.02 -8.62
C LYS A 278 -12.97 9.82 -10.11
N LEU A 279 -14.19 9.99 -10.55
CA LEU A 279 -14.58 9.77 -11.93
C LEU A 279 -14.58 11.11 -12.69
N SER A 280 -13.96 11.09 -13.87
CA SER A 280 -14.06 12.20 -14.81
C SER A 280 -15.48 12.29 -15.38
N PRO A 281 -15.88 13.39 -16.05
CA PRO A 281 -17.20 13.50 -16.70
C PRO A 281 -17.53 12.35 -17.67
N ASN A 282 -16.53 11.64 -18.17
CA ASN A 282 -16.70 10.46 -19.02
C ASN A 282 -16.79 9.15 -18.23
N GLY A 283 -16.91 9.19 -16.91
CA GLY A 283 -17.02 8.01 -16.05
C GLY A 283 -15.71 7.21 -15.85
N VAL A 284 -14.56 7.76 -16.25
CA VAL A 284 -13.27 7.09 -16.10
C VAL A 284 -12.65 7.46 -14.75
N ASN A 285 -12.22 6.45 -13.98
CA ASN A 285 -11.51 6.69 -12.73
C ASN A 285 -10.14 7.34 -12.98
N ILE A 286 -9.92 8.49 -12.37
CA ILE A 286 -8.68 9.29 -12.46
C ILE A 286 -7.97 9.40 -11.12
N LEU A 287 -8.48 8.79 -10.05
CA LEU A 287 -7.87 8.83 -8.74
C LEU A 287 -6.63 7.94 -8.69
N TYR A 288 -5.50 8.52 -8.38
CA TYR A 288 -4.23 7.85 -8.22
C TYR A 288 -3.55 8.32 -6.93
N LYS A 289 -2.53 7.60 -6.51
CA LYS A 289 -1.65 8.03 -5.42
C LYS A 289 -0.23 8.25 -5.94
N SER A 290 0.37 9.34 -5.54
CA SER A 290 1.80 9.59 -5.75
C SER A 290 2.64 8.76 -4.78
N LYS A 291 3.56 7.93 -5.32
CA LYS A 291 4.51 7.17 -4.51
C LYS A 291 5.69 8.05 -4.09
N PRO A 292 6.46 7.65 -3.05
CA PRO A 292 7.65 8.39 -2.62
C PRO A 292 8.67 8.68 -3.74
N ASP A 293 8.75 7.82 -4.75
CA ASP A 293 9.64 7.96 -5.92
C ASP A 293 9.07 8.87 -7.02
N GLY A 294 7.89 9.44 -6.82
CA GLY A 294 7.19 10.31 -7.78
C GLY A 294 6.42 9.57 -8.86
N THR A 295 6.45 8.24 -8.88
CA THR A 295 5.57 7.47 -9.77
C THR A 295 4.15 7.49 -9.24
N LYS A 296 3.17 7.42 -10.16
CA LYS A 296 1.75 7.35 -9.81
C LYS A 296 1.28 5.91 -9.86
N THR A 297 0.40 5.55 -8.94
CA THR A 297 -0.30 4.28 -9.03
C THR A 297 -1.26 4.31 -10.22
N ASP A 298 -1.56 3.15 -10.80
CA ASP A 298 -2.67 3.07 -11.74
C ASP A 298 -3.98 3.39 -11.02
N ALA A 299 -4.87 4.14 -11.68
CA ALA A 299 -6.16 4.49 -11.13
C ALA A 299 -6.95 3.21 -10.76
N GLY A 300 -7.47 3.18 -9.54
CA GLY A 300 -8.17 2.01 -9.00
C GLY A 300 -7.27 0.85 -8.54
N SER A 301 -5.95 1.03 -8.49
CA SER A 301 -5.02 0.02 -7.94
C SER A 301 -4.54 0.35 -6.52
N TYR A 302 -4.95 1.47 -5.97
CA TYR A 302 -4.60 1.89 -4.61
C TYR A 302 -5.53 1.25 -3.58
N ASN A 303 -4.96 0.83 -2.46
CA ASN A 303 -5.71 0.33 -1.31
C ASN A 303 -6.09 1.49 -0.39
N PHE A 304 -7.38 1.58 -0.07
CA PHE A 304 -7.90 2.56 0.89
C PHE A 304 -8.10 1.92 2.26
N GLY A 305 -8.10 2.75 3.29
CA GLY A 305 -8.17 2.27 4.67
C GLY A 305 -6.88 1.58 5.10
N GLU A 306 -6.98 0.65 6.02
CA GLU A 306 -5.84 -0.07 6.57
C GLU A 306 -5.87 -1.55 6.23
N ALA A 307 -4.68 -2.13 6.07
CA ALA A 307 -4.56 -3.58 5.93
C ALA A 307 -5.09 -4.27 7.20
N SER A 308 -6.18 -5.01 7.07
CA SER A 308 -6.77 -5.75 8.17
C SER A 308 -6.08 -7.09 8.35
N THR A 309 -5.78 -7.42 9.62
CA THR A 309 -5.32 -8.76 10.02
C THR A 309 -6.45 -9.56 10.70
N GLU A 310 -7.60 -8.92 10.96
CA GLU A 310 -8.75 -9.58 11.55
C GLU A 310 -9.32 -10.62 10.59
N LYS A 311 -9.62 -11.80 11.13
CA LYS A 311 -10.29 -12.86 10.38
C LYS A 311 -11.62 -13.20 11.03
N ARG A 312 -12.69 -13.19 10.23
CA ARG A 312 -14.01 -13.65 10.63
C ARG A 312 -14.41 -14.78 9.68
N ASN A 313 -14.77 -15.94 10.20
CA ASN A 313 -15.08 -17.14 9.41
C ASN A 313 -13.99 -17.50 8.37
N ASN A 314 -12.72 -17.45 8.78
CA ASN A 314 -11.53 -17.66 7.92
C ASN A 314 -11.37 -16.68 6.76
N LYS A 315 -12.17 -15.61 6.66
CA LYS A 315 -12.02 -14.53 5.68
C LYS A 315 -11.43 -13.30 6.37
N THR A 316 -10.49 -12.65 5.72
CA THR A 316 -9.97 -11.36 6.17
C THR A 316 -11.09 -10.32 6.13
N VAL A 317 -11.33 -9.62 7.24
CA VAL A 317 -12.28 -8.52 7.30
C VAL A 317 -11.61 -7.29 6.65
N VAL A 318 -12.25 -6.69 5.68
CA VAL A 318 -11.78 -5.45 5.04
C VAL A 318 -12.76 -4.32 5.30
N GLN A 319 -12.30 -3.09 5.06
CA GLN A 319 -13.09 -1.88 5.12
C GLN A 319 -14.29 -1.98 4.19
N ASN A 320 -15.41 -1.40 4.63
CA ASN A 320 -16.64 -1.30 3.86
C ASN A 320 -17.05 0.17 3.83
N PHE A 321 -16.67 0.87 2.77
CA PHE A 321 -16.99 2.28 2.60
C PHE A 321 -18.45 2.42 2.15
N THR A 322 -19.28 2.97 3.02
CA THR A 322 -20.74 3.08 2.81
C THR A 322 -21.19 4.50 2.51
N SER A 323 -20.43 5.50 2.90
CA SER A 323 -20.74 6.89 2.59
C SER A 323 -19.46 7.67 2.25
N ILE A 324 -19.59 8.63 1.34
CA ILE A 324 -18.50 9.48 0.84
C ILE A 324 -18.99 10.91 0.67
N GLN A 325 -18.16 11.86 1.08
CA GLN A 325 -18.41 13.28 0.88
C GLN A 325 -17.12 13.99 0.44
N THR A 326 -17.25 15.11 -0.23
CA THR A 326 -16.15 15.98 -0.59
C THR A 326 -16.39 17.40 -0.09
N ASP A 327 -15.30 18.13 0.19
CA ASP A 327 -15.38 19.55 0.51
C ASP A 327 -14.90 20.42 -0.66
N GLU A 328 -15.10 21.74 -0.57
CA GLU A 328 -14.69 22.75 -1.56
C GLU A 328 -13.18 22.73 -1.85
N ARG A 329 -12.36 22.20 -0.93
CA ARG A 329 -10.91 22.08 -1.07
C ARG A 329 -10.49 20.78 -1.78
N GLY A 330 -11.46 19.88 -2.05
CA GLY A 330 -11.23 18.59 -2.70
C GLY A 330 -10.73 17.51 -1.76
N TYR A 331 -10.92 17.65 -0.43
CA TYR A 331 -10.72 16.54 0.50
C TYR A 331 -11.85 15.54 0.38
N ILE A 332 -11.50 14.26 0.50
CA ILE A 332 -12.42 13.13 0.39
C ILE A 332 -12.63 12.55 1.78
N TYR A 333 -13.85 12.59 2.27
CA TYR A 333 -14.30 11.99 3.52
C TYR A 333 -14.97 10.65 3.21
N ALA A 334 -14.45 9.56 3.74
CA ALA A 334 -14.97 8.22 3.48
C ALA A 334 -15.27 7.49 4.80
N LEU A 335 -16.50 7.06 4.98
CA LEU A 335 -16.97 6.35 6.16
C LEU A 335 -16.82 4.84 5.96
N ASP A 336 -16.03 4.21 6.80
CA ASP A 336 -15.95 2.76 6.92
C ASP A 336 -16.93 2.26 8.00
N SER A 337 -18.02 1.66 7.58
CA SER A 337 -19.04 1.12 8.48
C SER A 337 -18.61 -0.16 9.21
N THR A 338 -17.58 -0.86 8.72
CA THR A 338 -17.05 -2.08 9.38
C THR A 338 -16.41 -1.76 10.71
N TYR A 339 -15.56 -0.73 10.73
CA TYR A 339 -14.77 -0.33 11.90
C TYR A 339 -15.25 0.97 12.53
N GLY A 340 -16.21 1.68 11.93
CA GLY A 340 -16.70 2.98 12.38
C GLY A 340 -15.63 4.07 12.27
N ILE A 341 -14.75 3.99 11.26
CA ILE A 341 -13.64 4.93 11.05
C ILE A 341 -13.97 5.85 9.88
N ILE A 342 -13.66 7.13 10.03
CA ILE A 342 -13.72 8.12 8.98
C ILE A 342 -12.31 8.39 8.49
N TYR A 343 -12.07 8.18 7.21
CA TYR A 343 -10.81 8.45 6.52
C TYR A 343 -10.93 9.75 5.75
N VAL A 344 -9.95 10.63 5.89
CA VAL A 344 -9.87 11.90 5.14
C VAL A 344 -8.66 11.87 4.24
N TYR A 345 -8.88 11.89 2.93
CA TYR A 345 -7.83 11.91 1.92
C TYR A 345 -7.78 13.26 1.20
N ASP A 346 -6.60 13.62 0.72
CA ASP A 346 -6.46 14.72 -0.24
C ASP A 346 -6.72 14.27 -1.69
N SER A 347 -6.66 15.21 -2.63
CA SER A 347 -6.88 14.94 -4.06
C SER A 347 -5.83 14.02 -4.72
N GLU A 348 -4.70 13.75 -4.05
CA GLU A 348 -3.67 12.81 -4.47
C GLU A 348 -3.72 11.48 -3.69
N SER A 349 -4.83 11.21 -2.98
CA SER A 349 -5.05 10.02 -2.14
C SER A 349 -4.08 9.86 -0.97
N ASN A 350 -3.44 10.94 -0.49
CA ASN A 350 -2.70 10.88 0.77
C ASN A 350 -3.69 10.93 1.93
N LEU A 351 -3.52 10.02 2.90
CA LEU A 351 -4.32 10.05 4.11
C LEU A 351 -3.87 11.23 4.99
N ILE A 352 -4.77 12.20 5.17
CA ILE A 352 -4.55 13.35 6.04
C ILE A 352 -4.75 12.95 7.49
N THR A 353 -5.86 12.26 7.77
CA THR A 353 -6.20 11.74 9.08
C THR A 353 -7.25 10.64 8.96
N ALA A 354 -7.27 9.74 9.93
CA ALA A 354 -8.39 8.87 10.18
C ALA A 354 -8.75 8.95 11.66
N PHE A 355 -10.03 8.90 11.98
CA PHE A 355 -10.53 9.07 13.33
C PHE A 355 -11.88 8.36 13.53
N GLY A 356 -12.35 8.30 14.77
CA GLY A 356 -13.47 7.45 15.14
C GLY A 356 -12.99 6.02 15.45
N GLY A 357 -13.88 5.08 15.33
CA GLY A 357 -13.59 3.64 15.49
C GLY A 357 -14.19 3.03 16.74
N GLY A 358 -14.32 1.70 16.71
CA GLY A 358 -14.97 0.93 17.74
C GLY A 358 -16.48 0.76 17.53
N LYS A 359 -17.13 0.12 18.49
CA LYS A 359 -18.60 -0.07 18.51
C LYS A 359 -19.15 0.37 19.87
N GLY A 360 -20.16 1.22 19.88
CA GLY A 360 -20.76 1.70 21.11
C GLY A 360 -21.51 3.02 20.97
N MET A 361 -21.82 3.61 22.12
CA MET A 361 -22.57 4.86 22.24
C MET A 361 -21.72 6.04 22.75
N GLN A 362 -20.40 5.88 22.80
CA GLN A 362 -19.52 6.94 23.27
C GLN A 362 -19.27 7.96 22.15
N ALA A 363 -18.93 9.18 22.53
CA ALA A 363 -18.61 10.23 21.57
C ALA A 363 -17.45 9.80 20.64
N GLY A 364 -17.68 9.81 19.32
CA GLY A 364 -16.72 9.38 18.32
C GLY A 364 -16.67 7.86 18.07
N VAL A 365 -17.60 7.10 18.67
CA VAL A 365 -17.79 5.66 18.46
C VAL A 365 -19.19 5.41 17.93
N PHE A 366 -19.34 4.47 17.01
CA PHE A 366 -20.61 4.25 16.32
C PHE A 366 -21.05 2.79 16.45
N SER A 367 -22.38 2.57 16.56
CA SER A 367 -22.96 1.23 16.52
C SER A 367 -23.26 0.76 15.10
N ALA A 368 -23.91 1.61 14.30
CA ALA A 368 -24.22 1.41 12.88
C ALA A 368 -24.20 2.76 12.14
N PRO A 369 -23.00 3.27 11.80
CA PRO A 369 -22.91 4.53 11.05
C PRO A 369 -23.37 4.29 9.60
N GLU A 370 -24.35 5.08 9.15
CA GLU A 370 -25.01 4.96 7.84
C GLU A 370 -24.49 5.99 6.85
N ALA A 371 -24.41 7.25 7.26
CA ALA A 371 -24.10 8.37 6.38
C ALA A 371 -23.27 9.43 7.07
N ILE A 372 -22.51 10.16 6.25
CA ILE A 372 -21.79 11.38 6.66
C ILE A 372 -22.24 12.56 5.82
N ALA A 373 -22.24 13.75 6.42
CA ALA A 373 -22.47 15.02 5.73
C ALA A 373 -21.45 16.06 6.17
N TYR A 374 -20.94 16.83 5.23
CA TYR A 374 -19.99 17.91 5.49
C TYR A 374 -20.61 19.26 5.14
N GLY A 375 -20.57 20.19 6.05
CA GLY A 375 -21.05 21.55 5.83
C GLY A 375 -20.58 22.50 6.93
N ARG A 376 -20.27 23.75 6.59
CA ARG A 376 -19.81 24.80 7.50
C ARG A 376 -18.66 24.34 8.42
N ASP A 377 -17.64 23.69 7.86
CA ASP A 377 -16.49 23.13 8.59
C ASP A 377 -16.86 22.11 9.68
N LYS A 378 -18.04 21.50 9.62
CA LYS A 378 -18.51 20.44 10.49
C LYS A 378 -18.74 19.17 9.68
N LEU A 379 -18.33 18.03 10.24
CA LEU A 379 -18.64 16.71 9.70
C LEU A 379 -19.63 16.03 10.64
N ALA A 380 -20.81 15.75 10.16
CA ALA A 380 -21.85 15.04 10.90
C ALA A 380 -21.90 13.57 10.46
N VAL A 381 -22.05 12.68 11.43
CA VAL A 381 -22.17 11.22 11.20
C VAL A 381 -23.49 10.76 11.83
N ALA A 382 -24.33 10.16 11.00
CA ALA A 382 -25.61 9.59 11.44
C ALA A 382 -25.42 8.11 11.82
N ASP A 383 -25.86 7.75 13.03
CA ASP A 383 -25.86 6.37 13.55
C ASP A 383 -27.29 5.84 13.62
N SER A 384 -27.63 4.90 12.75
CA SER A 384 -28.99 4.37 12.61
C SER A 384 -29.42 3.49 13.78
N GLN A 385 -28.49 2.79 14.44
CA GLN A 385 -28.84 1.94 15.57
C GLN A 385 -29.08 2.75 16.84
N ASN A 386 -28.34 3.84 17.03
CA ASN A 386 -28.46 4.70 18.21
C ASN A 386 -29.45 5.85 17.97
N ASN A 387 -29.93 6.05 16.75
CA ASN A 387 -30.70 7.21 16.32
C ASN A 387 -30.06 8.52 16.82
N SER A 388 -28.77 8.68 16.53
CA SER A 388 -27.96 9.80 17.02
C SER A 388 -27.10 10.39 15.91
N VAL A 389 -26.69 11.63 16.10
CA VAL A 389 -25.76 12.35 15.23
C VAL A 389 -24.55 12.76 16.06
N THR A 390 -23.37 12.35 15.59
CA THR A 390 -22.08 12.80 16.13
C THR A 390 -21.51 13.86 15.21
N VAL A 391 -21.22 15.03 15.75
CA VAL A 391 -20.65 16.15 15.00
C VAL A 391 -19.19 16.32 15.36
N PHE A 392 -18.36 16.34 14.35
CA PHE A 392 -16.93 16.62 14.46
C PHE A 392 -16.64 18.03 13.93
N SER A 393 -15.74 18.73 14.59
CA SER A 393 -15.21 20.01 14.14
C SER A 393 -13.69 19.96 14.04
N LEU A 394 -13.12 20.73 13.12
CA LEU A 394 -11.67 20.87 13.00
C LEU A 394 -11.07 21.47 14.27
N THR A 395 -10.01 20.87 14.78
CA THR A 395 -9.15 21.45 15.79
C THR A 395 -8.29 22.59 15.18
N ASP A 396 -7.66 23.41 16.02
CA ASP A 396 -6.72 24.44 15.51
C ASP A 396 -5.54 23.80 14.75
N TYR A 397 -5.04 22.68 15.28
CA TYR A 397 -4.06 21.85 14.58
C TYR A 397 -4.59 21.36 13.23
N GLY A 398 -5.81 20.85 13.20
CA GLY A 398 -6.45 20.37 11.98
C GLY A 398 -6.62 21.46 10.93
N ARG A 399 -7.08 22.65 11.32
CA ARG A 399 -7.18 23.81 10.41
C ARG A 399 -5.85 24.17 9.80
N THR A 400 -4.78 24.24 10.63
CA THR A 400 -3.44 24.57 10.18
C THR A 400 -2.90 23.51 9.21
N LEU A 401 -3.09 22.23 9.53
CA LEU A 401 -2.61 21.11 8.69
C LEU A 401 -3.31 21.10 7.33
N MET A 402 -4.64 21.21 7.30
CA MET A 402 -5.41 21.19 6.06
C MET A 402 -5.15 22.43 5.20
N SER A 403 -4.99 23.62 5.82
CA SER A 403 -4.59 24.85 5.11
C SER A 403 -3.21 24.70 4.47
N ALA A 404 -2.22 24.21 5.22
CA ALA A 404 -0.86 23.99 4.74
C ALA A 404 -0.83 22.98 3.56
N GLN A 405 -1.62 21.91 3.64
CA GLN A 405 -1.70 20.92 2.56
C GLN A 405 -2.38 21.49 1.32
N SER A 406 -3.49 22.24 1.48
CA SER A 406 -4.17 22.91 0.37
C SER A 406 -3.24 23.89 -0.37
N LYS A 407 -2.46 24.71 0.36
CA LYS A 407 -1.43 25.58 -0.23
C LYS A 407 -0.34 24.78 -0.94
N THR A 408 0.08 23.65 -0.36
CA THR A 408 1.11 22.78 -0.98
C THR A 408 0.60 22.16 -2.28
N LEU A 409 -0.65 21.71 -2.33
CA LEU A 409 -1.29 21.16 -3.53
C LEU A 409 -1.48 22.21 -4.64
N SER A 410 -1.71 23.47 -4.25
CA SER A 410 -1.76 24.61 -5.18
C SER A 410 -0.39 25.19 -5.55
N ALA A 411 0.70 24.53 -5.14
CA ALA A 411 2.10 24.94 -5.34
C ALA A 411 2.51 26.27 -4.64
N ASP A 412 1.72 26.76 -3.70
CA ASP A 412 2.10 27.87 -2.82
C ASP A 412 3.00 27.37 -1.67
N TYR A 413 4.20 26.95 -2.02
CA TYR A 413 5.15 26.38 -1.06
C TYR A 413 5.65 27.41 -0.03
N LYS A 414 5.76 28.69 -0.43
CA LYS A 414 6.19 29.75 0.50
C LYS A 414 5.09 30.09 1.50
N GLY A 415 3.85 30.17 1.05
CA GLY A 415 2.70 30.44 1.91
C GLY A 415 2.39 29.31 2.88
N SER A 416 2.73 28.06 2.52
CA SER A 416 2.51 26.88 3.39
C SER A 416 3.58 26.70 4.47
N LYS A 417 4.78 27.29 4.33
CA LYS A 417 5.93 27.01 5.19
C LYS A 417 5.67 27.23 6.69
N SER A 418 5.20 28.41 7.05
CA SER A 418 4.95 28.72 8.47
C SER A 418 3.89 27.86 9.12
N GLU A 419 2.91 27.43 8.34
CA GLU A 419 1.85 26.51 8.78
C GLU A 419 2.44 25.11 8.99
N TRP A 420 3.26 24.61 8.06
CA TRP A 420 3.95 23.34 8.22
C TRP A 420 4.93 23.33 9.40
N GLU A 421 5.63 24.43 9.65
CA GLU A 421 6.46 24.58 10.85
C GLU A 421 5.62 24.53 12.12
N SER A 422 4.41 25.07 12.10
CA SER A 422 3.48 24.94 13.22
C SER A 422 3.02 23.51 13.44
N VAL A 423 2.66 22.79 12.36
CA VAL A 423 2.28 21.38 12.42
C VAL A 423 3.42 20.54 13.03
N ILE A 424 4.67 20.71 12.60
CA ILE A 424 5.82 19.94 13.13
C ILE A 424 6.11 20.28 14.60
N ARG A 425 5.86 21.51 15.05
CA ARG A 425 6.01 21.84 16.48
C ARG A 425 5.03 21.07 17.36
N GLU A 426 3.84 20.76 16.83
CA GLU A 426 2.80 20.07 17.57
C GLU A 426 2.84 18.54 17.36
N ASP A 427 3.24 18.09 16.18
CA ASP A 427 3.41 16.68 15.81
C ASP A 427 4.69 16.50 14.97
N SER A 428 5.80 16.25 15.66
CA SER A 428 7.11 16.08 15.04
C SER A 428 7.26 14.79 14.22
N SER A 429 6.29 13.89 14.29
CA SER A 429 6.27 12.63 13.53
C SER A 429 5.53 12.74 12.21
N ASN A 430 4.86 13.86 11.94
CA ASN A 430 4.03 14.03 10.75
C ASN A 430 4.86 14.11 9.46
N GLN A 431 4.92 12.99 8.73
CA GLN A 431 5.71 12.89 7.50
C GLN A 431 5.14 13.74 6.36
N LEU A 432 3.83 14.00 6.35
CA LEU A 432 3.22 14.89 5.36
C LEU A 432 3.74 16.32 5.52
N ALA A 433 3.82 16.80 6.78
CA ALA A 433 4.37 18.11 7.09
C ALA A 433 5.88 18.20 6.74
N MET A 434 6.64 17.13 6.97
CA MET A 434 8.04 17.06 6.54
C MET A 434 8.18 17.18 5.03
N ARG A 435 7.31 16.55 4.24
CA ARG A 435 7.27 16.70 2.77
C ARG A 435 6.91 18.12 2.35
N GLY A 436 5.92 18.73 3.02
CA GLY A 436 5.55 20.11 2.78
C GLY A 436 6.70 21.08 3.02
N LEU A 437 7.40 20.94 4.16
CA LEU A 437 8.60 21.72 4.47
C LEU A 437 9.74 21.49 3.49
N ALA A 438 9.96 20.25 3.08
CA ALA A 438 10.99 19.93 2.07
C ALA A 438 10.75 20.69 0.78
N LYS A 439 9.51 20.72 0.28
CA LYS A 439 9.12 21.47 -0.92
C LYS A 439 9.27 22.99 -0.71
N ALA A 440 8.90 23.51 0.47
CA ALA A 440 9.00 24.91 0.80
C ALA A 440 10.47 25.39 0.84
N TYR A 441 11.36 24.68 1.56
CA TYR A 441 12.78 24.99 1.59
C TYR A 441 13.46 24.83 0.24
N PHE A 442 13.04 23.83 -0.55
CA PHE A 442 13.52 23.66 -1.93
C PHE A 442 13.15 24.86 -2.80
N ALA A 443 11.94 25.37 -2.70
CA ALA A 443 11.48 26.55 -3.44
C ALA A 443 12.19 27.84 -3.01
N GLU A 444 12.67 27.91 -1.77
CA GLU A 444 13.51 29.01 -1.26
C GLU A 444 14.99 28.91 -1.67
N GLY A 445 15.42 27.75 -2.19
CA GLY A 445 16.82 27.49 -2.54
C GLY A 445 17.69 26.98 -1.41
N ASP A 446 17.15 26.72 -0.22
CA ASP A 446 17.86 26.02 0.86
C ASP A 446 17.80 24.50 0.64
N TYR A 447 18.60 24.05 -0.31
CA TYR A 447 18.65 22.64 -0.72
C TYR A 447 19.17 21.71 0.37
N LYS A 448 19.95 22.21 1.32
CA LYS A 448 20.48 21.40 2.42
C LYS A 448 19.35 21.05 3.39
N THR A 449 18.62 22.03 3.88
CA THR A 449 17.48 21.84 4.78
C THR A 449 16.34 21.08 4.07
N ALA A 450 16.08 21.41 2.79
CA ALA A 450 15.10 20.66 1.96
C ALA A 450 15.42 19.16 1.93
N ARG A 451 16.70 18.78 1.78
CA ARG A 451 17.13 17.37 1.76
C ARG A 451 16.91 16.68 3.11
N GLU A 452 17.15 17.37 4.22
CA GLU A 452 16.95 16.81 5.57
C GLU A 452 15.46 16.51 5.81
N TYR A 453 14.57 17.45 5.51
CA TYR A 453 13.12 17.26 5.61
C TYR A 453 12.58 16.23 4.61
N ALA A 454 13.07 16.25 3.36
CA ALA A 454 12.67 15.27 2.36
C ALA A 454 13.05 13.84 2.76
N LYS A 455 14.22 13.65 3.40
CA LYS A 455 14.62 12.35 3.94
C LYS A 455 13.69 11.90 5.06
N ALA A 456 13.39 12.79 6.00
CA ALA A 456 12.50 12.48 7.13
C ALA A 456 11.05 12.20 6.68
N GLY A 457 10.57 12.92 5.64
CA GLY A 457 9.24 12.74 5.05
C GLY A 457 9.14 11.64 3.99
N TYR A 458 10.22 10.91 3.68
CA TYR A 458 10.26 9.92 2.59
C TYR A 458 9.85 10.50 1.23
N ASP A 459 10.20 11.75 0.95
CA ASP A 459 10.04 12.40 -0.36
C ASP A 459 11.30 12.20 -1.21
N PHE A 460 11.35 11.10 -1.96
CA PHE A 460 12.51 10.74 -2.79
C PHE A 460 12.72 11.71 -3.93
N VAL A 461 11.65 12.34 -4.42
CA VAL A 461 11.70 13.31 -5.53
C VAL A 461 12.40 14.58 -5.08
N THR A 462 11.89 15.23 -4.05
CA THR A 462 12.46 16.48 -3.50
C THR A 462 13.87 16.24 -2.99
N TYR A 463 14.12 15.10 -2.31
CA TYR A 463 15.47 14.72 -1.89
C TYR A 463 16.44 14.61 -3.06
N SER A 464 16.05 13.92 -4.14
CA SER A 464 16.90 13.72 -5.32
C SER A 464 17.20 15.03 -6.04
N GLN A 465 16.18 15.90 -6.16
CA GLN A 465 16.34 17.23 -6.75
C GLN A 465 17.29 18.10 -5.91
N ALA A 466 17.11 18.13 -4.59
CA ALA A 466 17.97 18.88 -3.68
C ALA A 466 19.41 18.36 -3.67
N LEU A 467 19.59 17.01 -3.70
CA LEU A 467 20.90 16.38 -3.83
C LEU A 467 21.59 16.77 -5.15
N GLY A 468 20.84 16.78 -6.26
CA GLY A 468 21.36 17.21 -7.56
C GLY A 468 21.79 18.68 -7.59
N LYS A 469 21.02 19.57 -6.97
CA LYS A 469 21.36 20.99 -6.86
C LYS A 469 22.62 21.19 -6.01
N THR A 470 22.68 20.61 -4.81
CA THR A 470 23.88 20.71 -3.94
C THR A 470 25.11 20.07 -4.59
N GLY A 471 24.94 18.94 -5.29
CA GLY A 471 26.01 18.28 -6.04
C GLY A 471 26.53 19.15 -7.20
N SER A 472 25.63 19.75 -7.97
CA SER A 472 25.97 20.66 -9.05
C SER A 472 26.71 21.90 -8.55
N GLU A 473 26.27 22.51 -7.46
CA GLU A 473 26.96 23.63 -6.82
C GLU A 473 28.40 23.26 -6.37
N PHE A 474 28.54 22.08 -5.75
CA PHE A 474 29.84 21.56 -5.32
C PHE A 474 30.76 21.31 -6.52
N ILE A 475 30.26 20.66 -7.58
CA ILE A 475 31.06 20.43 -8.79
C ILE A 475 31.47 21.73 -9.45
N ASN A 476 30.55 22.67 -9.62
CA ASN A 476 30.81 23.95 -10.26
C ASN A 476 31.88 24.74 -9.48
N LYS A 477 31.77 24.77 -8.16
CA LYS A 477 32.75 25.45 -7.28
C LYS A 477 34.15 24.81 -7.31
N ASN A 478 34.23 23.50 -7.45
CA ASN A 478 35.46 22.73 -7.37
C ASN A 478 35.91 22.13 -8.70
N PHE A 479 35.30 22.51 -9.83
CA PHE A 479 35.51 21.89 -11.13
C PHE A 479 36.97 21.72 -11.52
N VAL A 480 37.75 22.77 -11.38
CA VAL A 480 39.15 22.74 -11.76
C VAL A 480 39.95 21.71 -10.93
N TRP A 481 39.72 21.66 -9.64
CA TRP A 481 40.35 20.70 -8.76
C TRP A 481 39.94 19.25 -9.01
N ILE A 482 38.66 19.03 -9.25
CA ILE A 482 38.13 17.70 -9.59
C ILE A 482 38.70 17.22 -10.94
N PHE A 483 38.80 18.13 -11.93
CA PHE A 483 39.37 17.81 -13.23
C PHE A 483 40.84 17.48 -13.12
N LEU A 484 41.64 18.30 -12.41
CA LEU A 484 43.08 18.06 -12.18
C LEU A 484 43.31 16.74 -11.45
N LEU A 485 42.52 16.45 -10.42
CA LEU A 485 42.57 15.17 -9.69
C LEU A 485 42.26 13.98 -10.60
N ALA A 486 41.23 14.08 -11.43
CA ALA A 486 40.87 13.01 -12.39
C ALA A 486 42.01 12.77 -13.40
N VAL A 487 42.60 13.83 -13.95
CA VAL A 487 43.75 13.72 -14.87
C VAL A 487 44.95 13.10 -14.17
N ALA A 488 45.25 13.50 -12.92
CA ALA A 488 46.33 12.95 -12.13
C ALA A 488 46.12 11.44 -11.83
N VAL A 489 44.92 11.05 -11.44
CA VAL A 489 44.55 9.62 -11.19
C VAL A 489 44.68 8.78 -12.46
N ILE A 490 44.15 9.28 -13.59
CA ILE A 490 44.27 8.57 -14.90
C ILE A 490 45.76 8.48 -15.29
N GLY A 491 46.53 9.57 -15.19
CA GLY A 491 47.93 9.55 -15.48
C GLY A 491 48.74 8.59 -14.61
N ALA A 492 48.47 8.59 -13.30
CA ALA A 492 49.09 7.63 -12.37
C ALA A 492 48.71 6.17 -12.69
N ALA A 493 47.47 5.92 -13.05
CA ALA A 493 47.01 4.57 -13.45
C ALA A 493 47.70 4.11 -14.74
N VAL A 494 47.86 4.98 -15.74
CA VAL A 494 48.59 4.68 -16.98
C VAL A 494 50.04 4.40 -16.72
N ILE A 495 50.74 5.28 -15.95
CA ILE A 495 52.14 5.08 -15.59
C ILE A 495 52.32 3.76 -14.83
N PHE A 496 51.42 3.49 -13.85
CA PHE A 496 51.46 2.27 -13.07
C PHE A 496 51.29 1.00 -13.94
N THR A 497 50.32 1.01 -14.88
CA THR A 497 50.10 -0.12 -15.78
C THR A 497 51.29 -0.37 -16.72
N VAL A 498 51.89 0.68 -17.26
CA VAL A 498 53.09 0.62 -18.11
C VAL A 498 54.32 0.10 -17.32
N GLU A 499 54.53 0.64 -16.10
CA GLU A 499 55.66 0.18 -15.27
C GLU A 499 55.44 -1.28 -14.77
N ALA A 500 54.23 -1.62 -14.34
CA ALA A 500 53.90 -2.96 -13.90
C ALA A 500 54.10 -4.01 -15.04
N SER A 501 53.75 -3.62 -16.26
CA SER A 501 53.96 -4.46 -17.48
C SER A 501 55.48 -4.63 -17.74
N LYS A 502 56.28 -3.54 -17.71
CA LYS A 502 57.72 -3.58 -17.95
C LYS A 502 58.46 -4.39 -16.88
N LYS A 503 58.11 -4.22 -15.61
CA LYS A 503 58.80 -4.85 -14.47
C LYS A 503 58.21 -6.25 -14.13
N LYS A 504 57.21 -6.78 -14.87
CA LYS A 504 56.49 -8.02 -14.57
C LYS A 504 56.04 -8.10 -13.10
N ILE A 505 55.58 -6.98 -12.55
CA ILE A 505 55.18 -6.90 -11.15
C ILE A 505 53.96 -7.80 -10.90
N VAL A 506 54.11 -8.77 -10.04
CA VAL A 506 53.01 -9.64 -9.59
C VAL A 506 52.34 -8.93 -8.41
N LEU A 507 51.27 -8.20 -8.67
CA LEU A 507 50.49 -7.47 -7.66
C LEU A 507 50.05 -8.37 -6.49
N ILE A 508 49.65 -9.62 -6.80
CA ILE A 508 49.15 -10.57 -5.79
C ILE A 508 50.14 -11.74 -5.72
N ARG A 509 50.98 -11.74 -4.67
CA ARG A 509 52.03 -12.71 -4.46
C ARG A 509 51.50 -14.14 -4.18
N ASN A 510 50.32 -14.22 -3.53
CA ASN A 510 49.65 -15.51 -3.26
C ASN A 510 48.94 -16.05 -4.50
N ALA A 511 49.42 -17.17 -5.03
CA ALA A 511 48.88 -17.79 -6.25
C ALA A 511 47.38 -18.16 -6.13
N LYS A 512 46.91 -18.55 -4.94
CA LYS A 512 45.48 -18.91 -4.71
C LYS A 512 44.57 -17.67 -4.70
N VAL A 513 45.06 -16.55 -4.19
CA VAL A 513 44.31 -15.29 -4.22
C VAL A 513 44.30 -14.69 -5.64
N ARG A 514 45.43 -14.78 -6.36
CA ARG A 514 45.51 -14.36 -7.76
C ARG A 514 44.56 -15.19 -8.65
N LEU A 515 44.44 -16.49 -8.38
CA LEU A 515 43.50 -17.36 -9.08
C LEU A 515 42.04 -16.89 -8.92
N LEU A 516 41.68 -16.39 -7.76
CA LEU A 516 40.34 -15.83 -7.49
C LEU A 516 39.99 -14.71 -8.47
N PHE A 517 40.86 -13.72 -8.66
CA PHE A 517 40.61 -12.62 -9.60
C PHE A 517 40.61 -13.12 -11.06
N ASN A 518 41.47 -14.11 -11.36
CA ASN A 518 41.49 -14.71 -12.69
C ASN A 518 40.21 -15.48 -13.01
N THR A 519 39.44 -15.98 -12.04
CA THR A 519 38.16 -16.68 -12.33
C THR A 519 37.12 -15.76 -12.99
N VAL A 520 37.20 -14.45 -12.80
CA VAL A 520 36.30 -13.48 -13.45
C VAL A 520 36.76 -13.13 -14.86
N THR A 521 38.10 -13.01 -15.07
CA THR A 521 38.68 -12.58 -16.36
C THR A 521 39.01 -13.77 -17.31
N HIS A 522 39.45 -14.90 -16.76
CA HIS A 522 39.82 -16.10 -17.47
C HIS A 522 39.23 -17.34 -16.76
N PRO A 523 37.88 -17.50 -16.77
CA PRO A 523 37.21 -18.51 -15.95
C PRO A 523 37.62 -19.95 -16.34
N PHE A 524 37.71 -20.22 -17.62
CA PHE A 524 38.05 -21.59 -18.11
C PHE A 524 39.40 -22.09 -17.58
N ASP A 525 40.47 -21.31 -17.76
CA ASP A 525 41.81 -21.67 -17.31
C ASP A 525 41.93 -21.77 -15.80
N SER A 526 41.19 -20.88 -15.11
CA SER A 526 41.18 -20.85 -13.65
C SER A 526 40.52 -22.09 -13.07
N PHE A 527 39.35 -22.49 -13.59
CA PHE A 527 38.67 -23.71 -13.12
C PHE A 527 39.36 -24.99 -13.53
N ASN A 528 40.02 -25.05 -14.68
CA ASN A 528 40.93 -26.11 -15.02
C ASN A 528 42.07 -26.26 -14.01
N SER A 529 42.64 -25.15 -13.56
CA SER A 529 43.68 -25.18 -12.52
C SER A 529 43.11 -25.62 -11.16
N ILE A 530 41.88 -25.33 -10.84
CA ILE A 530 41.21 -25.84 -9.64
C ILE A 530 40.99 -27.33 -9.73
N LYS A 531 40.47 -27.80 -10.87
CA LYS A 531 40.15 -29.24 -11.11
C LYS A 531 41.40 -30.12 -11.16
N TYR A 532 42.35 -29.78 -12.03
CA TYR A 532 43.48 -30.69 -12.36
C TYR A 532 44.75 -30.40 -11.58
N LYS A 533 44.97 -29.13 -11.13
CA LYS A 533 46.16 -28.74 -10.35
C LYS A 533 45.86 -28.58 -8.85
N ASN A 534 44.62 -28.84 -8.40
CA ASN A 534 44.16 -28.72 -7.02
C ASN A 534 44.49 -27.36 -6.38
N MET A 535 44.49 -26.29 -7.17
CA MET A 535 44.82 -24.95 -6.71
C MET A 535 43.65 -24.24 -5.96
N GLY A 536 42.45 -24.83 -5.96
CA GLY A 536 41.30 -24.31 -5.23
C GLY A 536 41.51 -24.36 -3.71
N SER A 537 40.99 -23.34 -3.01
CA SER A 537 41.08 -23.24 -1.54
C SER A 537 39.72 -23.19 -0.89
N LEU A 538 39.41 -24.17 -0.06
CA LEU A 538 38.17 -24.22 0.71
C LEU A 538 38.08 -23.04 1.71
N VAL A 539 39.20 -22.66 2.30
CA VAL A 539 39.25 -21.51 3.24
C VAL A 539 38.91 -20.21 2.54
N ILE A 540 39.43 -19.98 1.32
CA ILE A 540 39.07 -18.79 0.53
C ILE A 540 37.60 -18.84 0.13
N ALA A 541 37.07 -20.00 -0.27
CA ALA A 541 35.66 -20.16 -0.62
C ALA A 541 34.71 -19.84 0.59
N ALA A 542 35.07 -20.37 1.77
CA ALA A 542 34.33 -20.07 2.98
C ALA A 542 34.41 -18.57 3.35
N ALA A 543 35.59 -17.96 3.25
CA ALA A 543 35.80 -16.53 3.49
C ALA A 543 34.99 -15.66 2.51
N LEU A 544 34.91 -16.05 1.21
CA LEU A 544 34.07 -15.35 0.22
C LEU A 544 32.58 -15.49 0.51
N THR A 545 32.12 -16.65 0.93
CA THR A 545 30.73 -16.84 1.32
C THR A 545 30.35 -15.95 2.49
N VAL A 546 31.22 -15.84 3.50
CA VAL A 546 31.03 -14.92 4.62
C VAL A 546 31.12 -13.45 4.16
N LEU A 547 32.05 -13.12 3.27
CA LEU A 547 32.19 -11.78 2.72
C LEU A 547 30.98 -11.37 1.87
N PHE A 548 30.41 -12.31 1.10
CA PHE A 548 29.17 -12.09 0.35
C PHE A 548 28.01 -11.74 1.28
N TYR A 549 27.86 -12.47 2.38
CA TYR A 549 26.87 -12.15 3.42
C TYR A 549 27.12 -10.76 4.02
N ILE A 550 28.34 -10.48 4.44
CA ILE A 550 28.69 -9.18 5.07
C ILE A 550 28.42 -8.04 4.09
N THR A 551 28.84 -8.13 2.84
CA THR A 551 28.61 -7.06 1.85
C THR A 551 27.16 -6.89 1.50
N ALA A 552 26.36 -7.95 1.51
CA ALA A 552 24.92 -7.87 1.32
C ALA A 552 24.23 -7.15 2.49
N VAL A 553 24.61 -7.48 3.74
CA VAL A 553 24.10 -6.77 4.94
C VAL A 553 24.53 -5.29 4.92
N ILE A 554 25.79 -5.01 4.61
CA ILE A 554 26.29 -3.64 4.47
C ILE A 554 25.51 -2.87 3.41
N SER A 555 25.28 -3.49 2.26
CA SER A 555 24.51 -2.87 1.17
C SER A 555 23.07 -2.59 1.58
N GLU A 556 22.41 -3.51 2.29
CA GLU A 556 21.05 -3.30 2.77
C GLU A 556 20.97 -2.19 3.83
N MET A 557 21.93 -2.14 4.77
CA MET A 557 21.90 -1.20 5.89
C MET A 557 22.44 0.19 5.56
N LEU A 558 23.49 0.27 4.72
CA LEU A 558 24.23 1.50 4.47
C LEU A 558 23.91 2.15 3.13
N SER A 559 23.14 1.55 2.25
CA SER A 559 22.70 2.22 1.02
C SER A 559 21.72 3.35 1.34
N ASP A 560 21.64 4.32 0.44
CA ASP A 560 20.73 5.45 0.61
C ASP A 560 19.26 4.93 0.70
N PHE A 561 18.47 5.55 1.58
CA PHE A 561 17.11 5.13 1.92
C PHE A 561 16.16 5.02 0.72
N ARG A 562 16.46 5.70 -0.39
CA ARG A 562 15.69 5.64 -1.64
C ARG A 562 15.83 4.31 -2.38
N PHE A 563 16.90 3.54 -2.14
CA PHE A 563 17.25 2.32 -2.85
C PHE A 563 17.18 1.07 -1.97
N THR A 564 16.94 1.23 -0.68
CA THR A 564 16.87 0.12 0.27
C THR A 564 15.47 -0.04 0.81
N SER A 565 15.06 -1.28 1.00
CA SER A 565 13.85 -1.65 1.75
C SER A 565 14.16 -1.96 3.22
N PHE A 566 15.33 -1.53 3.71
CA PHE A 566 15.72 -1.79 5.09
C PHE A 566 14.77 -1.11 6.07
N SER A 567 14.17 -1.93 6.95
CA SER A 567 13.43 -1.47 8.13
C SER A 567 14.02 -2.15 9.35
N PRO A 568 14.41 -1.41 10.39
CA PRO A 568 14.91 -2.01 11.63
C PRO A 568 13.95 -3.02 12.26
N LEU A 569 12.64 -2.87 12.02
CA LEU A 569 11.59 -3.73 12.56
C LEU A 569 11.37 -5.01 11.76
N THR A 570 11.58 -4.97 10.44
CA THR A 570 11.25 -6.09 9.54
C THR A 570 12.48 -6.75 8.92
N SER A 571 13.62 -6.06 8.84
CA SER A 571 14.84 -6.60 8.28
C SER A 571 15.52 -7.57 9.25
N SER A 572 15.77 -8.78 8.80
CA SER A 572 16.38 -9.84 9.60
C SER A 572 17.75 -10.23 9.03
N ALA A 573 18.81 -10.03 9.82
CA ALA A 573 20.15 -10.51 9.47
C ALA A 573 20.19 -12.05 9.26
N ALA A 574 19.35 -12.79 9.97
CA ALA A 574 19.20 -14.23 9.79
C ALA A 574 18.59 -14.56 8.41
N LEU A 575 17.57 -13.81 7.98
CA LEU A 575 16.99 -13.99 6.65
C LEU A 575 18.01 -13.65 5.56
N GLN A 576 18.81 -12.60 5.76
CA GLN A 576 19.89 -12.23 4.82
C GLN A 576 20.98 -13.29 4.77
N LEU A 577 21.31 -13.95 5.90
CA LEU A 577 22.22 -15.08 5.94
C LEU A 577 21.70 -16.27 5.09
N VAL A 578 20.41 -16.57 5.19
CA VAL A 578 19.75 -17.60 4.38
C VAL A 578 19.79 -17.26 2.89
N LYS A 579 19.45 -16.01 2.53
CA LYS A 579 19.43 -15.52 1.14
C LYS A 579 20.83 -15.49 0.47
N THR A 580 21.90 -15.42 1.23
CA THR A 580 23.28 -15.33 0.74
C THR A 580 24.07 -16.62 0.98
N ALA A 581 24.65 -16.76 2.16
CA ALA A 581 25.48 -17.93 2.49
C ALA A 581 24.68 -19.24 2.46
N GLY A 582 23.44 -19.23 2.95
CA GLY A 582 22.54 -20.38 2.91
C GLY A 582 22.28 -20.85 1.48
N LEU A 583 22.06 -19.91 0.56
CA LEU A 583 21.80 -20.22 -0.84
C LEU A 583 23.05 -20.78 -1.55
N VAL A 584 24.25 -20.25 -1.25
CA VAL A 584 25.54 -20.79 -1.77
C VAL A 584 25.75 -22.24 -1.30
N ILE A 585 25.48 -22.52 -0.04
CA ILE A 585 25.62 -23.86 0.53
C ILE A 585 24.57 -24.80 -0.05
N LEU A 586 23.31 -24.41 -0.05
CA LEU A 586 22.18 -25.18 -0.57
C LEU A 586 22.39 -25.55 -2.05
N PHE A 587 22.74 -24.54 -2.87
CA PHE A 587 23.04 -24.78 -4.28
C PHE A 587 24.21 -25.75 -4.47
N SER A 588 25.30 -25.59 -3.70
CA SER A 588 26.47 -26.47 -3.81
C SER A 588 26.12 -27.90 -3.48
N VAL A 589 25.35 -28.16 -2.44
CA VAL A 589 24.94 -29.52 -2.03
C VAL A 589 23.96 -30.10 -3.05
N ALA A 590 22.95 -29.35 -3.46
CA ALA A 590 21.96 -29.81 -4.43
C ALA A 590 22.58 -30.11 -5.79
N ASN A 591 23.43 -29.20 -6.30
CA ASN A 591 24.11 -29.37 -7.57
C ASN A 591 25.07 -30.59 -7.54
N TRP A 592 25.84 -30.72 -6.47
CA TRP A 592 26.71 -31.89 -6.31
C TRP A 592 25.88 -33.19 -6.31
N ALA A 593 24.81 -33.29 -5.53
CA ALA A 593 23.97 -34.47 -5.45
C ALA A 593 23.36 -34.84 -6.82
N VAL A 594 22.80 -33.88 -7.52
CA VAL A 594 22.21 -34.03 -8.86
C VAL A 594 23.28 -34.45 -9.86
N CYS A 595 24.44 -33.77 -9.88
CA CYS A 595 25.50 -34.07 -10.84
C CYS A 595 26.15 -35.43 -10.62
N VAL A 596 26.20 -35.93 -9.38
CA VAL A 596 26.62 -37.33 -9.11
C VAL A 596 25.71 -38.34 -9.79
N LEU A 597 24.38 -38.09 -9.75
CA LEU A 597 23.41 -38.96 -10.46
C LEU A 597 23.52 -38.84 -11.99
N MET A 598 24.02 -37.72 -12.48
CA MET A 598 24.28 -37.49 -13.92
C MET A 598 25.68 -37.84 -14.37
N GLU A 599 26.44 -38.64 -13.59
CA GLU A 599 27.82 -39.05 -13.87
C GLU A 599 28.82 -37.87 -13.95
N GLY A 600 28.57 -36.79 -13.21
CA GLY A 600 29.49 -35.67 -13.10
C GLY A 600 30.70 -36.01 -12.22
N LYS A 601 31.87 -35.53 -12.62
CA LYS A 601 33.12 -35.84 -11.93
C LYS A 601 33.49 -34.88 -10.80
N GLY A 602 32.68 -33.84 -10.55
CA GLY A 602 32.91 -32.82 -9.54
C GLY A 602 32.72 -33.34 -8.13
N ARG A 603 33.64 -33.03 -7.23
CA ARG A 603 33.51 -33.30 -5.79
C ARG A 603 32.77 -32.16 -5.11
N LEU A 604 32.03 -32.41 -4.00
CA LEU A 604 31.32 -31.37 -3.25
C LEU A 604 32.24 -30.18 -2.90
N LYS A 605 33.49 -30.46 -2.49
CA LYS A 605 34.48 -29.40 -2.21
C LYS A 605 34.72 -28.48 -3.41
N GLU A 606 34.80 -29.05 -4.62
CA GLU A 606 35.10 -28.32 -5.85
C GLU A 606 33.89 -27.52 -6.29
N VAL A 607 32.66 -28.07 -6.19
CA VAL A 607 31.40 -27.40 -6.47
C VAL A 607 31.21 -26.19 -5.52
N PHE A 608 31.49 -26.37 -4.24
CA PHE A 608 31.40 -25.25 -3.27
C PHE A 608 32.44 -24.16 -3.59
N ILE A 609 33.67 -24.51 -3.99
CA ILE A 609 34.69 -23.52 -4.40
C ILE A 609 34.20 -22.73 -5.63
N VAL A 610 33.67 -23.43 -6.65
CA VAL A 610 33.13 -22.79 -7.87
C VAL A 610 31.99 -21.82 -7.50
N THR A 611 31.02 -22.30 -6.73
CA THR A 611 29.85 -21.48 -6.35
C THR A 611 30.27 -20.25 -5.55
N ALA A 612 31.16 -20.41 -4.57
CA ALA A 612 31.68 -19.30 -3.78
C ALA A 612 32.49 -18.29 -4.61
N TYR A 613 33.35 -18.79 -5.55
CA TYR A 613 34.12 -17.89 -6.40
C TYR A 613 33.25 -17.13 -7.40
N ALA A 614 32.16 -17.75 -7.84
CA ALA A 614 31.18 -17.08 -8.71
C ALA A 614 30.48 -15.90 -8.05
N THR A 615 30.50 -15.76 -6.71
CA THR A 615 29.90 -14.60 -6.01
C THR A 615 30.73 -13.31 -6.07
N VAL A 616 31.99 -13.37 -6.56
CA VAL A 616 32.89 -12.22 -6.58
C VAL A 616 32.31 -10.98 -7.30
N PRO A 617 31.73 -11.12 -8.50
CA PRO A 617 31.09 -9.96 -9.15
C PRO A 617 29.97 -9.34 -8.32
N GLN A 618 29.20 -10.16 -7.60
CA GLN A 618 28.14 -9.68 -6.72
C GLN A 618 28.67 -8.97 -5.47
N ILE A 619 29.76 -9.45 -4.89
CA ILE A 619 30.44 -8.80 -3.77
C ILE A 619 30.91 -7.40 -4.18
N ILE A 620 31.54 -7.29 -5.36
CA ILE A 620 32.00 -6.00 -5.90
C ILE A 620 30.80 -5.07 -6.16
N TYR A 621 29.75 -5.61 -6.78
CA TYR A 621 28.53 -4.87 -7.03
C TYR A 621 27.94 -4.28 -5.72
N ASN A 622 27.80 -5.09 -4.67
CA ASN A 622 27.24 -4.65 -3.39
C ASN A 622 28.01 -3.43 -2.83
N LEU A 623 29.34 -3.46 -2.87
CA LEU A 623 30.17 -2.36 -2.40
C LEU A 623 30.03 -1.11 -3.30
N VAL A 624 30.09 -1.29 -4.62
CA VAL A 624 29.92 -0.19 -5.59
C VAL A 624 28.53 0.42 -5.50
N PHE A 625 27.49 -0.41 -5.38
CA PHE A 625 26.11 0.03 -5.21
C PHE A 625 25.94 0.88 -3.97
N THR A 626 26.47 0.42 -2.82
CA THR A 626 26.39 1.17 -1.56
C THR A 626 27.01 2.57 -1.70
N LEU A 627 28.16 2.71 -2.35
CA LEU A 627 28.79 3.99 -2.57
C LEU A 627 28.03 4.88 -3.56
N LEU A 628 27.59 4.31 -4.68
CA LEU A 628 26.89 5.07 -5.73
C LEU A 628 25.49 5.49 -5.31
N SER A 629 24.81 4.73 -4.44
CA SER A 629 23.47 5.06 -3.95
C SER A 629 23.38 6.45 -3.30
N HIS A 630 24.45 6.94 -2.68
CA HIS A 630 24.50 8.25 -2.05
C HIS A 630 24.76 9.42 -3.02
N ILE A 631 25.20 9.12 -4.23
CA ILE A 631 25.59 10.14 -5.23
C ILE A 631 24.53 10.25 -6.32
N ILE A 632 23.89 9.15 -6.68
CA ILE A 632 22.89 9.10 -7.76
C ILE A 632 21.60 9.76 -7.33
N THR A 633 21.08 10.64 -8.21
CA THR A 633 19.92 11.49 -7.90
C THR A 633 18.57 10.85 -8.27
N SER A 634 18.54 9.84 -9.13
CA SER A 634 17.29 9.18 -9.54
C SER A 634 17.16 7.77 -8.97
N PRO A 635 16.08 7.42 -8.26
CA PRO A 635 15.82 6.06 -7.78
C PRO A 635 15.69 5.03 -8.92
N SER A 636 15.16 5.43 -10.07
CA SER A 636 15.02 4.59 -11.27
C SER A 636 16.24 4.62 -12.19
N SER A 637 17.43 4.84 -11.63
CA SER A 637 18.67 4.95 -12.39
C SER A 637 18.95 3.70 -13.21
N THR A 638 18.93 3.83 -14.53
CA THR A 638 19.34 2.77 -15.47
C THR A 638 20.78 2.33 -15.25
N LEU A 639 21.64 3.20 -14.71
CA LEU A 639 23.02 2.87 -14.36
C LEU A 639 23.08 1.80 -13.27
N LEU A 640 22.33 1.95 -12.18
CA LEU A 640 22.33 0.98 -11.08
C LEU A 640 21.73 -0.36 -11.50
N SER A 641 20.63 -0.32 -12.26
CA SER A 641 20.02 -1.55 -12.80
C SER A 641 20.93 -2.23 -13.83
N GLY A 642 21.62 -1.45 -14.67
CA GLY A 642 22.62 -1.96 -15.61
C GLY A 642 23.80 -2.64 -14.91
N LEU A 643 24.33 -2.02 -13.84
CA LEU A 643 25.41 -2.62 -13.02
C LEU A 643 24.95 -3.91 -12.32
N SER A 644 23.71 -3.91 -11.78
CA SER A 644 23.12 -5.12 -11.18
C SER A 644 23.03 -6.26 -12.20
N THR A 645 22.50 -5.96 -13.39
CA THR A 645 22.36 -6.94 -14.48
C THR A 645 23.72 -7.44 -14.93
N ALA A 646 24.70 -6.57 -15.07
CA ALA A 646 26.07 -6.95 -15.43
C ALA A 646 26.72 -7.86 -14.38
N ALA A 647 26.57 -7.54 -13.09
CA ALA A 647 27.08 -8.39 -12.01
C ALA A 647 26.40 -9.77 -11.98
N ALA A 648 25.09 -9.81 -12.19
CA ALA A 648 24.33 -11.07 -12.27
C ALA A 648 24.77 -11.92 -13.50
N MET A 649 24.93 -11.30 -14.65
CA MET A 649 25.42 -11.97 -15.87
C MET A 649 26.83 -12.53 -15.67
N LEU A 650 27.75 -11.74 -15.12
CA LEU A 650 29.12 -12.20 -14.84
C LEU A 650 29.11 -13.35 -13.83
N THR A 651 28.32 -13.27 -12.78
CA THR A 651 28.13 -14.37 -11.80
C THR A 651 27.63 -15.64 -12.50
N GLY A 652 26.62 -15.51 -13.39
CA GLY A 652 26.08 -16.60 -14.18
C GLY A 652 27.12 -17.25 -15.12
N ILE A 653 27.90 -16.41 -15.82
CA ILE A 653 28.96 -16.88 -16.73
C ILE A 653 30.04 -17.65 -15.94
N VAL A 654 30.55 -17.08 -14.86
CA VAL A 654 31.58 -17.70 -14.01
C VAL A 654 31.07 -19.02 -13.43
N LEU A 655 29.83 -19.06 -12.96
CA LEU A 655 29.20 -20.28 -12.42
C LEU A 655 29.03 -21.34 -13.50
N THR A 656 28.54 -20.97 -14.68
CA THR A 656 28.32 -21.86 -15.83
C THR A 656 29.63 -22.51 -16.25
N VAL A 657 30.64 -21.70 -16.54
CA VAL A 657 31.96 -22.22 -16.96
C VAL A 657 32.59 -23.08 -15.87
N GLY A 658 32.49 -22.63 -14.62
CA GLY A 658 33.03 -23.37 -13.48
C GLY A 658 32.40 -24.75 -13.31
N LEU A 659 31.08 -24.85 -13.33
CA LEU A 659 30.39 -26.14 -13.20
C LEU A 659 30.60 -27.06 -14.41
N MET A 660 30.60 -26.51 -15.64
CA MET A 660 30.93 -27.32 -16.83
C MET A 660 32.32 -27.94 -16.74
N VAL A 661 33.34 -27.17 -16.33
CA VAL A 661 34.70 -27.63 -16.17
C VAL A 661 34.84 -28.67 -15.05
N ILE A 662 34.25 -28.39 -13.89
CA ILE A 662 34.39 -29.29 -12.73
C ILE A 662 33.66 -30.62 -12.97
N HIS A 663 32.49 -30.62 -13.57
CA HIS A 663 31.72 -31.84 -13.86
C HIS A 663 32.07 -32.48 -15.19
N GLU A 664 32.87 -31.82 -16.03
CA GLU A 664 33.21 -32.24 -17.41
C GLU A 664 31.94 -32.41 -18.27
N PHE A 665 30.99 -31.50 -18.15
CA PHE A 665 29.74 -31.55 -18.88
C PHE A 665 29.79 -30.74 -20.18
N SER A 666 29.12 -31.25 -21.21
CA SER A 666 28.73 -30.46 -22.37
C SER A 666 27.64 -29.47 -21.99
N PHE A 667 27.45 -28.39 -22.76
CA PHE A 667 26.49 -27.35 -22.46
C PHE A 667 25.04 -27.87 -22.30
N PRO A 668 24.49 -28.76 -23.16
CA PRO A 668 23.16 -29.33 -22.96
C PRO A 668 23.04 -30.15 -21.66
N LYS A 669 24.07 -30.96 -21.32
CA LYS A 669 24.09 -31.73 -20.06
C LYS A 669 24.15 -30.81 -18.84
N PHE A 670 24.92 -29.72 -18.93
CA PHE A 670 24.94 -28.66 -17.93
C PHE A 670 23.54 -28.03 -17.74
N LEU A 671 22.84 -27.65 -18.82
CA LEU A 671 21.52 -27.05 -18.73
C LEU A 671 20.51 -27.97 -18.02
N GLY A 672 20.53 -29.27 -18.37
CA GLY A 672 19.74 -30.28 -17.67
C GLY A 672 20.10 -30.39 -16.19
N SER A 673 21.39 -30.33 -15.85
CA SER A 673 21.84 -30.37 -14.45
C SER A 673 21.36 -29.16 -13.63
N ILE A 674 21.33 -27.97 -14.21
CA ILE A 674 20.83 -26.77 -13.52
C ILE A 674 19.32 -26.84 -13.24
N LEU A 675 18.52 -27.31 -14.22
CA LEU A 675 17.07 -27.50 -14.04
C LEU A 675 16.80 -28.53 -12.92
N LEU A 676 17.49 -29.65 -12.93
CA LEU A 676 17.38 -30.66 -11.88
C LEU A 676 17.92 -30.17 -10.53
N THR A 677 18.96 -29.33 -10.52
CA THR A 677 19.46 -28.69 -9.29
C THR A 677 18.41 -27.75 -8.68
N ALA A 678 17.75 -26.94 -9.50
CA ALA A 678 16.66 -26.07 -9.02
C ALA A 678 15.54 -26.90 -8.39
N PHE A 679 15.13 -27.99 -9.03
CA PHE A 679 14.15 -28.93 -8.47
C PHE A 679 14.64 -29.57 -7.15
N ALA A 680 15.89 -30.03 -7.10
CA ALA A 680 16.49 -30.60 -5.89
C ALA A 680 16.56 -29.57 -4.74
N MET A 681 16.86 -28.31 -5.03
CA MET A 681 16.82 -27.22 -4.01
C MET A 681 15.42 -27.04 -3.43
N LEU A 682 14.38 -27.01 -4.26
CA LEU A 682 12.99 -26.93 -3.80
C LEU A 682 12.63 -28.12 -2.93
N LEU A 683 13.04 -29.33 -3.31
CA LEU A 683 12.79 -30.55 -2.56
C LEU A 683 13.52 -30.53 -1.20
N ILE A 684 14.78 -30.07 -1.16
CA ILE A 684 15.53 -29.95 0.10
C ILE A 684 14.85 -28.91 1.02
N ILE A 685 14.44 -27.76 0.49
CA ILE A 685 13.70 -26.73 1.25
C ILE A 685 12.41 -27.32 1.80
N PHE A 686 11.65 -28.05 0.99
CA PHE A 686 10.40 -28.70 1.42
C PHE A 686 10.66 -29.71 2.55
N ILE A 687 11.69 -30.55 2.44
CA ILE A 687 12.07 -31.51 3.50
C ILE A 687 12.46 -30.78 4.79
N ILE A 688 13.27 -29.71 4.69
CA ILE A 688 13.66 -28.90 5.87
C ILE A 688 12.43 -28.30 6.53
N PHE A 689 11.48 -27.77 5.74
CA PHE A 689 10.24 -27.20 6.24
C PHE A 689 9.37 -28.25 6.95
N MET A 690 9.18 -29.43 6.34
CA MET A 690 8.45 -30.56 6.92
C MET A 690 9.07 -31.04 8.23
N LEU A 691 10.41 -31.18 8.26
CA LEU A 691 11.13 -31.54 9.50
C LEU A 691 10.98 -30.46 10.57
N GLY A 692 11.03 -29.19 10.18
CA GLY A 692 10.79 -28.06 11.09
C GLY A 692 9.39 -28.10 11.71
N MET A 693 8.36 -28.38 10.90
CA MET A 693 6.99 -28.54 11.41
C MET A 693 6.87 -29.72 12.39
N LEU A 694 7.46 -30.89 12.04
CA LEU A 694 7.44 -32.06 12.91
C LEU A 694 8.17 -31.79 14.24
N LEU A 695 9.33 -31.13 14.20
CA LEU A 695 10.06 -30.75 15.41
C LEU A 695 9.28 -29.75 16.27
N SER A 696 8.58 -28.79 15.64
CA SER A 696 7.71 -27.83 16.33
C SER A 696 6.53 -28.53 17.02
N GLN A 697 5.90 -29.51 16.37
CA GLN A 697 4.82 -30.31 16.97
C GLN A 697 5.33 -31.15 18.14
N LEU A 698 6.49 -31.81 17.96
CA LEU A 698 7.14 -32.57 19.03
C LEU A 698 7.48 -31.68 20.25
N TRP A 699 8.01 -30.48 19.96
CA TRP A 699 8.31 -29.50 21.02
C TRP A 699 7.06 -29.05 21.77
N SER A 700 5.98 -28.70 21.04
CA SER A 700 4.69 -28.35 21.62
C SER A 700 4.15 -29.48 22.51
N PHE A 701 4.21 -30.73 22.04
CA PHE A 701 3.81 -31.89 22.83
C PHE A 701 4.63 -32.02 24.11
N LEU A 702 5.97 -31.92 24.04
CA LEU A 702 6.85 -32.02 25.21
C LEU A 702 6.58 -30.90 26.22
N VAL A 703 6.33 -29.66 25.75
CA VAL A 703 5.96 -28.53 26.62
C VAL A 703 4.62 -28.80 27.31
N THR A 704 3.62 -29.31 26.59
CA THR A 704 2.32 -29.65 27.15
C THR A 704 2.45 -30.73 28.25
N VAL A 705 3.16 -31.81 27.97
CA VAL A 705 3.42 -32.90 28.98
C VAL A 705 4.19 -32.37 30.16
N PHE A 706 5.18 -31.50 29.97
CA PHE A 706 5.93 -30.90 31.09
C PHE A 706 5.03 -30.00 31.95
N MET A 707 4.20 -29.17 31.31
CA MET A 707 3.26 -28.29 32.02
C MET A 707 2.22 -29.13 32.81
N GLU A 708 1.65 -30.18 32.23
CA GLU A 708 0.72 -31.06 32.93
C GLU A 708 1.36 -31.77 34.12
N THR A 709 2.64 -32.19 33.99
CA THR A 709 3.36 -32.84 35.12
C THR A 709 3.82 -31.85 36.19
N ALA A 710 4.03 -30.57 35.82
CA ALA A 710 4.42 -29.51 36.77
C ALA A 710 3.23 -28.96 37.57
N TYR A 711 2.01 -29.09 37.04
CA TYR A 711 0.77 -28.65 37.72
C TYR A 711 0.06 -29.80 38.51
N ARG A 712 0.54 -31.02 38.45
CA ARG A 712 0.19 -32.11 39.35
C ARG A 712 1.15 -32.16 40.55
#